data_a591a130fe8771167c96b04393660646
#
_entry.id   a591a130fe8771167c96b04393660646
#
_cell.length_a   1.000
_cell.length_b   1.000
_cell.length_c   1.000
_cell.angle_alpha   90.00
_cell.angle_beta   90.00
_cell.angle_gamma   90.00
#
_symmetry.space_group_name_H-M   'P 1'
#
loop_
_entity.id
_entity.type
_entity.pdbx_description
1 polymer ?
#
loop_
_entity_poly.entity_id
_entity_poly.type
_entity_poly.pdbx_seq_one_letter_code
_entity_poly.pdbx_strand_id
1 'polypeptide(L)'
;MYRTTLNLLAGAIALGLTGGTAGAAETADSGKDSTTLGTVLVTGSNIKRSDTAGPNPVQIVSREQIEQTGRSTLTDVLRNLSANAGNSFDEQYTGSFAAGSASIGLRGLSPKNTLVLVNGYRVSNFGFALNTQDTFVDLNALPISAVERIEVLKDGASAVYGSDAIAGVINIILRRNFQGVEVGGGFGTATQGGLDERKANLLAGFGDLEQQGWNVLFGLDLLKRDRLDADQRAYTRSGDFRDRPGGRLAGWSTAGGNWLSNPRAPQPFASCPDGSQLRPYSDFGSTLPGQACAFNAQPFKTLQPGAERLQASLSATYRFNDSVEAFADVLYSHNKADQIFSAPLTVGPGLRAYNPATGTLIDVPAVLPVGHPNNPGSTPLPFEYTFFDLGPRLKDNTQVFYRALAGVRGSGERWDWEVAALTSQSAQREYVDNFVNRYAFEQILRDGSYNFLNPSSTPGALDALRLQTKRPGWYRLHSLNVKASTSLWELPAGAVGFAWGAEFRKESLDARTSAQVLSGTELRPAINVVNGERQVSAAYAELSVPLHRTLELQVAGRGDHYDDFGNAFSPKVALRWQPLDSLLLRGSFSRGFRAPSLPEIAPGQTISYGSVIDPLDPLQPGGSRGVTNIRTGNPDLKAERSRNFNVGAVWSPDGDTSIGLDWYRIEQDNLVKPDSAQFIVDNPALFPGRVQRDAQGRIQFITNQYANQGELTTSGLDLEANRSFRTEGWGTFTVAGSWTHLLSFKQPLVAGQAPYDGAGNNRHGALPRTRGTTSLNWAVGDWSSTLSLQYVSGYDQRVATATSNPGLRDRVKPYHQLDLYVAYEGIANTTLSLSVLNLTDKDPPFDPAGGSNGFDISQYNLRGQFVSLGARYRF
;
A
#
# COMPACT_ATOMS: atom_id res chain seq x y z
N MET A 1 17.69 11.52 -23.37
CA MET A 1 16.45 11.15 -24.07
C MET A 1 15.21 11.94 -23.58
N TYR A 2 15.16 12.39 -22.33
CA TYR A 2 13.97 13.09 -21.76
C TYR A 2 13.79 14.56 -22.19
N ARG A 3 14.85 15.28 -22.56
CA ARG A 3 14.73 16.69 -23.05
C ARG A 3 14.07 16.81 -24.42
N THR A 4 14.11 15.75 -25.23
CA THR A 4 13.54 15.75 -26.59
C THR A 4 12.04 15.47 -26.59
N THR A 5 11.53 14.74 -25.60
CA THR A 5 10.09 14.40 -25.49
C THR A 5 9.23 15.57 -24.99
N LEU A 6 9.76 16.42 -24.12
CA LEU A 6 9.01 17.62 -23.68
C LEU A 6 8.87 18.67 -24.79
N ASN A 7 9.86 18.78 -25.68
CA ASN A 7 9.80 19.70 -26.80
C ASN A 7 8.86 19.22 -27.93
N LEU A 8 8.65 17.91 -28.06
CA LEU A 8 7.68 17.35 -28.99
C LEU A 8 6.23 17.50 -28.49
N LEU A 9 6.01 17.47 -27.17
CA LEU A 9 4.68 17.73 -26.60
C LEU A 9 4.28 19.20 -26.68
N ALA A 10 5.21 20.13 -26.49
CA ALA A 10 4.97 21.57 -26.67
C ALA A 10 4.67 21.91 -28.15
N GLY A 11 5.28 21.19 -29.11
CA GLY A 11 5.02 21.33 -30.55
C GLY A 11 3.65 20.79 -30.97
N ALA A 12 3.18 19.70 -30.35
CA ALA A 12 1.87 19.11 -30.63
C ALA A 12 0.71 19.95 -30.09
N ILE A 13 0.90 20.62 -28.96
CA ILE A 13 -0.11 21.56 -28.41
C ILE A 13 -0.21 22.84 -29.27
N ALA A 14 0.89 23.31 -29.83
CA ALA A 14 0.90 24.50 -30.71
C ALA A 14 0.26 24.26 -32.09
N LEU A 15 0.27 23.02 -32.59
CA LEU A 15 -0.34 22.67 -33.87
C LEU A 15 -1.86 22.41 -33.82
N GLY A 16 -2.41 22.15 -32.61
CA GLY A 16 -3.84 21.96 -32.38
C GLY A 16 -4.65 23.26 -32.28
N LEU A 17 -3.99 24.42 -32.13
CA LEU A 17 -4.63 25.72 -31.89
C LEU A 17 -4.92 26.54 -33.15
N THR A 18 -4.58 26.05 -34.36
CA THR A 18 -4.77 26.80 -35.59
C THR A 18 -5.71 26.13 -36.62
N GLY A 19 -6.93 25.85 -36.24
CA GLY A 19 -7.87 25.31 -37.24
C GLY A 19 -9.24 24.94 -36.68
N GLY A 20 -10.13 25.90 -36.53
CA GLY A 20 -11.54 25.61 -36.30
C GLY A 20 -12.34 26.89 -36.08
N THR A 21 -13.02 27.38 -37.10
CA THR A 21 -14.01 28.46 -36.96
C THR A 21 -15.22 27.96 -36.19
N ALA A 22 -15.55 28.63 -35.11
CA ALA A 22 -16.67 28.34 -34.23
C ALA A 22 -18.02 28.47 -34.92
N GLY A 23 -18.77 27.37 -34.96
CA GLY A 23 -20.20 27.40 -35.07
C GLY A 23 -20.81 27.53 -33.70
N ALA A 24 -21.65 28.52 -33.48
CA ALA A 24 -22.36 28.75 -32.23
C ALA A 24 -23.24 27.53 -31.90
N ALA A 25 -22.96 26.88 -30.76
CA ALA A 25 -23.83 25.87 -30.20
C ALA A 25 -24.85 26.56 -29.28
N GLU A 26 -26.11 26.30 -29.52
CA GLU A 26 -27.23 26.67 -28.68
C GLU A 26 -27.05 26.12 -27.27
N THR A 27 -27.37 26.93 -26.30
CA THR A 27 -27.46 26.58 -24.87
C THR A 27 -28.50 25.48 -24.67
N ALA A 28 -28.04 24.27 -24.43
CA ALA A 28 -28.91 23.19 -24.00
C ALA A 28 -29.37 23.44 -22.56
N ASP A 29 -30.66 23.69 -22.44
CA ASP A 29 -31.43 23.71 -21.21
C ASP A 29 -31.27 22.38 -20.46
N SER A 30 -30.79 22.42 -19.21
CA SER A 30 -30.70 21.25 -18.33
C SER A 30 -32.09 20.83 -17.83
N GLY A 31 -32.92 20.36 -18.74
CA GLY A 31 -34.15 19.68 -18.42
C GLY A 31 -33.84 18.31 -17.84
N LYS A 32 -34.31 18.06 -16.61
CA LYS A 32 -34.35 16.73 -15.99
C LYS A 32 -35.22 15.80 -16.82
N ASP A 33 -34.63 15.12 -17.78
CA ASP A 33 -35.25 13.90 -18.28
C ASP A 33 -35.00 12.78 -17.28
N SER A 34 -36.08 12.22 -16.79
CA SER A 34 -36.11 10.96 -16.06
C SER A 34 -35.64 9.85 -17.03
N THR A 35 -34.35 9.74 -17.23
CA THR A 35 -33.77 8.64 -17.94
C THR A 35 -34.13 7.36 -17.20
N THR A 36 -34.84 6.47 -17.86
CA THR A 36 -34.99 5.06 -17.50
C THR A 36 -33.62 4.58 -17.02
N LEU A 37 -33.56 4.25 -15.72
CA LEU A 37 -32.36 3.70 -15.07
C LEU A 37 -31.92 2.48 -15.88
N GLY A 38 -30.94 2.61 -16.73
CA GLY A 38 -30.30 1.49 -17.42
C GLY A 38 -29.83 0.48 -16.37
N THR A 39 -30.01 -0.80 -16.64
CA THR A 39 -29.52 -1.86 -15.75
C THR A 39 -28.04 -1.72 -15.52
N VAL A 40 -27.61 -1.54 -14.26
CA VAL A 40 -26.22 -1.36 -13.84
C VAL A 40 -25.69 -2.64 -13.21
N LEU A 41 -24.47 -3.01 -13.58
CA LEU A 41 -23.73 -4.07 -12.88
C LEU A 41 -22.99 -3.44 -11.70
N VAL A 42 -23.37 -3.80 -10.48
CA VAL A 42 -22.72 -3.31 -9.25
C VAL A 42 -21.74 -4.36 -8.74
N THR A 43 -20.57 -3.93 -8.24
CA THR A 43 -19.55 -4.84 -7.69
C THR A 43 -20.14 -5.78 -6.63
N GLY A 44 -19.88 -7.09 -6.78
CA GLY A 44 -20.34 -8.15 -5.89
C GLY A 44 -21.47 -9.03 -6.45
N SER A 45 -21.91 -8.77 -7.70
CA SER A 45 -22.85 -9.63 -8.44
C SER A 45 -22.57 -9.53 -9.95
N ASN A 46 -22.84 -10.62 -10.68
CA ASN A 46 -22.84 -10.64 -12.14
C ASN A 46 -24.27 -10.57 -12.75
N ILE A 47 -25.28 -10.46 -11.91
CA ILE A 47 -26.67 -10.25 -12.32
C ILE A 47 -26.91 -8.74 -12.43
N LYS A 48 -27.37 -8.27 -13.61
CA LYS A 48 -27.71 -6.87 -13.85
C LYS A 48 -28.92 -6.47 -13.00
N ARG A 49 -28.91 -5.25 -12.45
CA ARG A 49 -29.97 -4.71 -11.60
C ARG A 49 -30.37 -3.31 -12.07
N SER A 50 -31.61 -2.97 -11.84
CA SER A 50 -32.09 -1.59 -11.97
C SER A 50 -31.90 -0.76 -10.70
N ASP A 51 -31.56 -1.40 -9.57
CA ASP A 51 -31.39 -0.79 -8.26
C ASP A 51 -29.93 -0.93 -7.80
N THR A 52 -29.30 0.17 -7.40
CA THR A 52 -27.94 0.20 -6.85
C THR A 52 -27.84 -0.35 -5.44
N ALA A 53 -28.98 -0.41 -4.70
CA ALA A 53 -29.06 -0.91 -3.33
C ALA A 53 -29.27 -2.44 -3.30
N GLY A 54 -28.21 -3.21 -3.59
CA GLY A 54 -28.24 -4.67 -3.57
C GLY A 54 -28.18 -5.28 -2.15
N PRO A 55 -28.15 -6.64 -2.04
CA PRO A 55 -28.00 -7.35 -0.76
C PRO A 55 -26.61 -7.19 -0.15
N ASN A 56 -25.64 -6.65 -0.89
CA ASN A 56 -24.27 -6.45 -0.44
C ASN A 56 -24.01 -4.95 -0.17
N PRO A 57 -23.26 -4.59 0.90
CA PRO A 57 -22.88 -3.21 1.18
C PRO A 57 -21.79 -2.75 0.20
N VAL A 58 -22.12 -1.86 -0.72
CA VAL A 58 -21.19 -1.24 -1.66
C VAL A 58 -21.18 0.26 -1.41
N GLN A 59 -20.00 0.80 -1.08
CA GLN A 59 -19.76 2.24 -1.04
C GLN A 59 -19.27 2.70 -2.41
N ILE A 60 -19.92 3.71 -2.97
CA ILE A 60 -19.53 4.33 -4.23
C ILE A 60 -18.91 5.68 -3.91
N VAL A 61 -17.69 5.91 -4.41
CA VAL A 61 -17.02 7.23 -4.40
C VAL A 61 -17.04 7.73 -5.84
N SER A 62 -17.89 8.71 -6.12
CA SER A 62 -18.06 9.27 -7.46
C SER A 62 -16.87 10.11 -7.91
N ARG A 63 -16.80 10.41 -9.21
CA ARG A 63 -15.78 11.32 -9.78
C ARG A 63 -15.77 12.67 -9.06
N GLU A 64 -16.93 13.25 -8.85
CA GLU A 64 -17.10 14.52 -8.15
C GLU A 64 -16.56 14.44 -6.72
N GLN A 65 -16.89 13.38 -5.98
CA GLN A 65 -16.38 13.17 -4.63
C GLN A 65 -14.85 12.97 -4.61
N ILE A 66 -14.27 12.30 -5.63
CA ILE A 66 -12.81 12.18 -5.77
C ILE A 66 -12.17 13.57 -5.91
N GLU A 67 -12.72 14.42 -6.78
CA GLU A 67 -12.23 15.79 -7.00
C GLU A 67 -12.36 16.67 -5.74
N GLN A 68 -13.50 16.60 -5.07
CA GLN A 68 -13.78 17.32 -3.82
C GLN A 68 -12.84 16.95 -2.67
N THR A 69 -12.14 15.79 -2.71
CA THR A 69 -11.08 15.50 -1.74
C THR A 69 -9.87 16.43 -1.89
N GLY A 70 -9.68 17.08 -3.04
CA GLY A 70 -8.51 17.88 -3.36
C GLY A 70 -7.20 17.08 -3.48
N ARG A 71 -7.26 15.75 -3.53
CA ARG A 71 -6.11 14.85 -3.54
C ARG A 71 -5.64 14.56 -4.95
N SER A 72 -4.33 14.40 -5.11
CA SER A 72 -3.70 14.24 -6.40
C SER A 72 -3.50 12.79 -6.83
N THR A 73 -3.63 11.82 -5.91
CA THR A 73 -3.38 10.41 -6.19
C THR A 73 -4.52 9.51 -5.71
N LEU A 74 -4.73 8.41 -6.42
CA LEU A 74 -5.70 7.38 -6.03
C LEU A 74 -5.39 6.80 -4.64
N THR A 75 -4.11 6.62 -4.34
CA THR A 75 -3.63 6.19 -3.01
C THR A 75 -4.12 7.11 -1.90
N ASP A 76 -3.97 8.44 -2.07
CA ASP A 76 -4.38 9.41 -1.06
C ASP A 76 -5.91 9.41 -0.87
N VAL A 77 -6.68 9.22 -1.93
CA VAL A 77 -8.15 9.08 -1.85
C VAL A 77 -8.53 7.82 -1.07
N LEU A 78 -8.01 6.67 -1.45
CA LEU A 78 -8.35 5.38 -0.84
C LEU A 78 -7.86 5.25 0.61
N ARG A 79 -6.72 5.86 0.95
CA ARG A 79 -6.19 5.87 2.31
C ARG A 79 -7.15 6.52 3.32
N ASN A 80 -7.99 7.44 2.86
CA ASN A 80 -8.97 8.14 3.70
C ASN A 80 -10.33 7.45 3.79
N LEU A 81 -10.53 6.32 3.15
CA LEU A 81 -11.72 5.50 3.37
C LEU A 81 -11.82 5.08 4.84
N SER A 82 -13.02 5.16 5.40
CA SER A 82 -13.29 4.74 6.79
C SER A 82 -12.95 3.27 7.03
N ALA A 83 -13.23 2.41 6.04
CA ALA A 83 -12.95 0.97 6.09
C ALA A 83 -11.44 0.63 6.09
N ASN A 84 -10.55 1.60 5.80
CA ASN A 84 -9.11 1.47 5.96
C ASN A 84 -8.72 1.66 7.45
N ALA A 85 -9.04 0.69 8.29
CA ALA A 85 -8.86 0.78 9.74
C ALA A 85 -7.40 0.59 10.21
N GLY A 86 -6.47 0.23 9.33
CA GLY A 86 -5.04 -0.01 9.62
C GLY A 86 -4.46 -1.10 8.73
N ASN A 87 -3.18 -1.42 8.94
CA ASN A 87 -2.42 -2.43 8.19
C ASN A 87 -2.30 -2.17 6.68
N SER A 88 -2.61 -0.96 6.23
CA SER A 88 -2.30 -0.45 4.90
C SER A 88 -0.90 0.14 4.86
N PHE A 89 -0.33 0.26 3.67
CA PHE A 89 0.95 0.93 3.52
C PHE A 89 0.97 1.84 2.29
N ASP A 90 1.88 2.79 2.29
CA ASP A 90 2.14 3.70 1.18
C ASP A 90 3.64 3.95 1.01
N GLU A 91 3.97 4.94 0.21
CA GLU A 91 5.34 5.32 -0.11
C GLU A 91 6.19 5.71 1.12
N GLN A 92 5.57 6.07 2.27
CA GLN A 92 6.29 6.40 3.50
C GLN A 92 7.05 5.20 4.10
N TYR A 93 6.73 3.97 3.66
CA TYR A 93 7.45 2.74 4.03
C TYR A 93 8.77 2.61 3.26
N THR A 94 9.64 3.60 3.38
CA THR A 94 10.90 3.71 2.62
C THR A 94 11.88 2.56 2.86
N GLY A 95 11.85 1.94 4.04
CA GLY A 95 12.65 0.75 4.39
C GLY A 95 12.11 -0.58 3.88
N SER A 96 10.94 -0.60 3.24
CA SER A 96 10.32 -1.83 2.73
C SER A 96 11.08 -2.43 1.55
N PHE A 97 10.91 -3.76 1.35
CA PHE A 97 11.29 -4.44 0.11
C PHE A 97 10.46 -4.00 -1.10
N ALA A 98 9.32 -3.37 -0.88
CA ALA A 98 8.41 -2.83 -1.89
C ALA A 98 8.32 -1.29 -1.78
N ALA A 99 9.42 -0.61 -1.50
CA ALA A 99 9.47 0.84 -1.36
C ALA A 99 9.01 1.57 -2.64
N GLY A 100 8.38 2.73 -2.49
CA GLY A 100 7.85 3.54 -3.59
C GLY A 100 6.50 3.06 -4.13
N SER A 101 5.91 2.01 -3.57
CA SER A 101 4.58 1.52 -3.90
C SER A 101 3.55 1.80 -2.81
N ALA A 102 2.28 1.59 -3.11
CA ALA A 102 1.19 1.80 -2.18
C ALA A 102 0.06 0.78 -2.35
N SER A 103 -0.53 0.36 -1.23
CA SER A 103 -1.66 -0.55 -1.21
C SER A 103 -2.58 -0.31 -0.02
N ILE A 104 -3.77 -0.86 -0.09
CA ILE A 104 -4.79 -0.70 0.94
C ILE A 104 -5.32 -2.05 1.42
N GLY A 105 -5.50 -2.14 2.74
CA GLY A 105 -6.23 -3.22 3.39
C GLY A 105 -7.52 -2.69 4.00
N LEU A 106 -8.61 -3.44 3.89
CA LEU A 106 -9.88 -3.10 4.49
C LEU A 106 -10.06 -3.75 5.86
N ARG A 107 -10.79 -3.08 6.78
CA ARG A 107 -11.21 -3.62 8.08
C ARG A 107 -10.06 -4.09 8.99
N GLY A 108 -8.90 -3.43 8.88
CA GLY A 108 -7.69 -3.77 9.63
C GLY A 108 -6.95 -5.01 9.15
N LEU A 109 -7.43 -5.68 8.09
CA LEU A 109 -6.73 -6.79 7.45
C LEU A 109 -5.64 -6.29 6.51
N SER A 110 -4.60 -7.10 6.27
CA SER A 110 -3.52 -6.71 5.35
C SER A 110 -4.00 -6.64 3.90
N PRO A 111 -3.28 -5.93 3.01
CA PRO A 111 -3.66 -5.79 1.60
C PRO A 111 -3.87 -7.10 0.84
N LYS A 112 -3.21 -8.19 1.25
CA LYS A 112 -3.41 -9.52 0.65
C LYS A 112 -4.83 -10.10 0.82
N ASN A 113 -5.66 -9.50 1.68
CA ASN A 113 -7.05 -9.89 1.91
C ASN A 113 -8.06 -8.95 1.21
N THR A 114 -7.59 -7.95 0.48
CA THR A 114 -8.41 -6.97 -0.24
C THR A 114 -8.13 -7.07 -1.74
N LEU A 115 -9.13 -7.46 -2.51
CA LEU A 115 -9.00 -7.59 -3.95
C LEU A 115 -9.15 -6.23 -4.63
N VAL A 116 -8.19 -5.84 -5.46
CA VAL A 116 -8.26 -4.65 -6.31
C VAL A 116 -8.56 -5.06 -7.75
N LEU A 117 -9.57 -4.43 -8.33
CA LEU A 117 -10.03 -4.64 -9.71
C LEU A 117 -10.03 -3.33 -10.48
N VAL A 118 -9.90 -3.42 -11.80
CA VAL A 118 -10.17 -2.34 -12.74
C VAL A 118 -11.21 -2.83 -13.74
N ASN A 119 -12.35 -2.14 -13.81
CA ASN A 119 -13.51 -2.52 -14.63
C ASN A 119 -13.99 -3.99 -14.37
N GLY A 120 -13.90 -4.45 -13.12
CA GLY A 120 -14.29 -5.80 -12.71
C GLY A 120 -13.27 -6.91 -12.99
N TYR A 121 -12.11 -6.60 -13.52
CA TYR A 121 -11.04 -7.54 -13.83
C TYR A 121 -9.80 -7.32 -12.98
N ARG A 122 -9.08 -8.40 -12.68
CA ARG A 122 -7.85 -8.37 -11.88
C ARG A 122 -6.76 -7.51 -12.51
N VAL A 123 -5.81 -7.12 -11.69
CA VAL A 123 -4.60 -6.35 -12.04
C VAL A 123 -3.39 -7.14 -11.56
N SER A 124 -2.26 -7.08 -12.27
CA SER A 124 -1.02 -7.70 -11.81
C SER A 124 -0.55 -7.07 -10.50
N ASN A 125 -0.09 -7.92 -9.58
CA ASN A 125 0.53 -7.45 -8.36
C ASN A 125 1.86 -6.74 -8.64
N PHE A 126 2.36 -6.01 -7.64
CA PHE A 126 3.69 -5.43 -7.65
C PHE A 126 4.77 -6.50 -7.72
N GLY A 127 5.89 -6.26 -8.41
CA GLY A 127 6.94 -7.25 -8.66
C GLY A 127 7.81 -7.60 -7.45
N PHE A 128 7.57 -6.97 -6.30
CA PHE A 128 8.16 -7.34 -5.02
C PHE A 128 7.07 -7.49 -3.98
N ALA A 129 7.19 -8.47 -3.09
CA ALA A 129 6.26 -8.64 -2.00
C ALA A 129 6.59 -7.70 -0.82
N LEU A 130 5.56 -7.11 -0.22
CA LEU A 130 5.68 -6.39 1.04
C LEU A 130 6.08 -7.39 2.13
N ASN A 131 7.04 -7.01 2.98
CA ASN A 131 7.57 -7.87 4.04
C ASN A 131 8.00 -9.25 3.54
N THR A 132 8.32 -9.35 2.24
CA THR A 132 8.69 -10.61 1.56
C THR A 132 7.59 -11.68 1.52
N GLN A 133 6.36 -11.33 1.84
CA GLN A 133 5.22 -12.23 1.95
C GLN A 133 3.99 -11.73 1.17
N ASP A 134 3.52 -10.52 1.46
CA ASP A 134 2.24 -10.03 0.97
C ASP A 134 2.35 -9.52 -0.47
N THR A 135 1.62 -10.12 -1.39
CA THR A 135 1.43 -9.62 -2.76
C THR A 135 0.27 -8.65 -2.79
N PHE A 136 0.35 -7.61 -3.61
CA PHE A 136 -0.64 -6.52 -3.67
C PHE A 136 -0.57 -5.79 -5.01
N VAL A 137 -1.66 -5.12 -5.38
CA VAL A 137 -1.71 -4.20 -6.51
C VAL A 137 -1.18 -2.83 -6.09
N ASP A 138 -0.25 -2.26 -6.87
CA ASP A 138 0.23 -0.90 -6.63
C ASP A 138 -0.76 0.14 -7.14
N LEU A 139 -1.37 0.87 -6.22
CA LEU A 139 -2.35 1.92 -6.52
C LEU A 139 -1.72 3.12 -7.23
N ASN A 140 -0.41 3.33 -7.07
CA ASN A 140 0.32 4.39 -7.76
C ASN A 140 0.46 4.16 -9.27
N ALA A 141 0.15 2.94 -9.76
CA ALA A 141 0.19 2.62 -11.18
C ALA A 141 -1.09 3.00 -11.94
N LEU A 142 -2.16 3.42 -11.24
CA LEU A 142 -3.47 3.66 -11.82
C LEU A 142 -3.75 5.17 -11.98
N PRO A 143 -4.12 5.64 -13.19
CA PRO A 143 -4.33 7.07 -13.48
C PRO A 143 -5.64 7.57 -12.84
N ILE A 144 -5.56 8.58 -11.98
CA ILE A 144 -6.73 9.13 -11.28
C ILE A 144 -7.68 9.89 -12.21
N SER A 145 -7.17 10.53 -13.29
CA SER A 145 -8.00 11.27 -14.24
C SER A 145 -8.92 10.36 -15.05
N ALA A 146 -8.49 9.11 -15.27
CA ALA A 146 -9.26 8.11 -15.99
C ALA A 146 -10.35 7.44 -15.13
N VAL A 147 -10.38 7.68 -13.81
CA VAL A 147 -11.35 7.05 -12.89
C VAL A 147 -12.68 7.77 -12.97
N GLU A 148 -13.76 7.05 -13.23
CA GLU A 148 -15.14 7.53 -13.14
C GLU A 148 -15.69 7.44 -11.72
N ARG A 149 -15.48 6.29 -11.08
CA ARG A 149 -15.87 6.04 -9.69
C ARG A 149 -15.07 4.89 -9.10
N ILE A 150 -15.09 4.81 -7.79
CA ILE A 150 -14.53 3.69 -7.04
C ILE A 150 -15.67 3.00 -6.30
N GLU A 151 -15.81 1.69 -6.50
CA GLU A 151 -16.78 0.87 -5.81
C GLU A 151 -16.06 0.03 -4.76
N VAL A 152 -16.41 0.22 -3.49
CA VAL A 152 -15.82 -0.51 -2.35
C VAL A 152 -16.87 -1.46 -1.79
N LEU A 153 -16.75 -2.72 -2.15
CA LEU A 153 -17.62 -3.78 -1.62
C LEU A 153 -17.08 -4.19 -0.23
N LYS A 154 -17.87 -3.92 0.79
CA LYS A 154 -17.54 -4.21 2.19
C LYS A 154 -18.16 -5.54 2.65
N ASP A 155 -17.91 -6.62 1.90
CA ASP A 155 -18.40 -7.98 2.20
C ASP A 155 -17.46 -9.03 1.60
N GLY A 156 -17.54 -10.26 2.09
CA GLY A 156 -16.86 -11.40 1.48
C GLY A 156 -17.37 -11.66 0.06
N ALA A 157 -16.44 -11.67 -0.92
CA ALA A 157 -16.80 -11.75 -2.32
C ALA A 157 -16.09 -12.90 -3.08
N SER A 158 -15.54 -13.86 -2.36
CA SER A 158 -14.85 -15.00 -2.98
C SER A 158 -15.78 -15.87 -3.83
N ALA A 159 -17.09 -15.88 -3.57
CA ALA A 159 -18.08 -16.58 -4.40
C ALA A 159 -18.25 -15.99 -5.81
N VAL A 160 -17.77 -14.77 -6.04
CA VAL A 160 -17.82 -14.09 -7.35
C VAL A 160 -16.40 -13.98 -7.93
N TYR A 161 -15.44 -13.51 -7.13
CA TYR A 161 -14.10 -13.12 -7.59
C TYR A 161 -12.97 -14.09 -7.21
N GLY A 162 -13.25 -15.13 -6.41
CA GLY A 162 -12.26 -16.11 -5.95
C GLY A 162 -11.37 -15.59 -4.82
N SER A 163 -10.08 -15.96 -4.84
CA SER A 163 -9.08 -15.62 -3.84
C SER A 163 -8.94 -14.11 -3.60
N ASP A 164 -8.52 -13.75 -2.39
CA ASP A 164 -8.12 -12.41 -1.94
C ASP A 164 -9.28 -11.46 -1.59
N ALA A 165 -10.54 -11.82 -1.92
CA ALA A 165 -11.73 -11.04 -1.64
C ALA A 165 -12.35 -11.37 -0.26
N ILE A 166 -11.52 -11.42 0.80
CA ILE A 166 -11.95 -11.75 2.17
C ILE A 166 -12.44 -10.50 2.90
N ALA A 167 -11.61 -9.44 2.93
CA ALA A 167 -11.95 -8.19 3.59
C ALA A 167 -12.94 -7.34 2.78
N GLY A 168 -12.92 -7.52 1.47
CA GLY A 168 -13.73 -6.80 0.50
C GLY A 168 -13.06 -6.68 -0.86
N VAL A 169 -13.68 -5.89 -1.73
CA VAL A 169 -13.19 -5.61 -3.10
C VAL A 169 -13.19 -4.12 -3.33
N ILE A 170 -12.13 -3.60 -3.93
CA ILE A 170 -12.03 -2.25 -4.46
C ILE A 170 -12.03 -2.35 -5.98
N ASN A 171 -13.10 -1.93 -6.62
CA ASN A 171 -13.23 -1.95 -8.05
C ASN A 171 -13.16 -0.51 -8.60
N ILE A 172 -12.13 -0.23 -9.39
CA ILE A 172 -11.87 1.06 -10.00
C ILE A 172 -12.53 1.05 -11.37
N ILE A 173 -13.58 1.83 -11.52
CA ILE A 173 -14.33 1.95 -12.78
C ILE A 173 -13.74 3.12 -13.58
N LEU A 174 -13.28 2.83 -14.78
CA LEU A 174 -12.73 3.83 -15.69
C LEU A 174 -13.82 4.56 -16.46
N ARG A 175 -13.56 5.80 -16.82
CA ARG A 175 -14.42 6.64 -17.67
C ARG A 175 -14.62 5.98 -19.03
N ARG A 176 -15.81 6.07 -19.54
CA ARG A 176 -16.22 5.58 -20.87
C ARG A 176 -17.16 6.60 -21.52
N ASN A 177 -17.32 6.52 -22.83
CA ASN A 177 -18.23 7.35 -23.62
C ASN A 177 -18.09 8.86 -23.36
N PHE A 178 -16.83 9.31 -23.17
CA PHE A 178 -16.53 10.74 -23.06
C PHE A 178 -16.29 11.33 -24.44
N GLN A 179 -16.77 12.55 -24.66
CA GLN A 179 -16.59 13.31 -25.90
C GLN A 179 -15.97 14.67 -25.60
N GLY A 180 -15.09 15.13 -26.49
CA GLY A 180 -14.35 16.37 -26.34
C GLY A 180 -12.95 16.17 -25.75
N VAL A 181 -12.29 17.30 -25.50
CA VAL A 181 -10.92 17.33 -24.94
C VAL A 181 -10.95 18.10 -23.62
N GLU A 182 -10.38 17.51 -22.59
CA GLU A 182 -10.21 18.13 -21.28
C GLU A 182 -8.72 18.19 -20.95
N VAL A 183 -8.21 19.37 -20.64
CA VAL A 183 -6.82 19.60 -20.21
C VAL A 183 -6.84 20.17 -18.82
N GLY A 184 -6.05 19.61 -17.93
CA GLY A 184 -5.92 20.09 -16.55
C GLY A 184 -4.48 20.21 -16.11
N GLY A 185 -4.25 21.05 -15.12
CA GLY A 185 -2.94 21.19 -14.48
C GLY A 185 -3.07 21.77 -13.08
N GLY A 186 -2.02 21.59 -12.30
CA GLY A 186 -2.01 22.13 -10.93
C GLY A 186 -0.61 22.15 -10.32
N PHE A 187 -0.49 22.98 -9.32
CA PHE A 187 0.69 23.12 -8.49
C PHE A 187 0.27 23.07 -7.02
N GLY A 188 1.05 22.39 -6.21
CA GLY A 188 0.84 22.33 -4.76
C GLY A 188 2.16 22.38 -4.00
N THR A 189 2.11 22.88 -2.78
CA THR A 189 3.27 22.99 -1.90
C THR A 189 2.87 22.87 -0.43
N ALA A 190 3.77 22.35 0.40
CA ALA A 190 3.59 22.39 1.86
C ALA A 190 4.04 23.74 2.42
N THR A 191 3.25 24.35 3.30
CA THR A 191 3.56 25.66 3.89
C THR A 191 4.83 25.67 4.73
N GLN A 192 5.24 24.50 5.24
CA GLN A 192 6.50 24.30 5.96
C GLN A 192 7.70 24.02 5.02
N GLY A 193 7.51 24.09 3.68
CA GLY A 193 8.51 23.80 2.66
C GLY A 193 8.64 22.32 2.31
N GLY A 194 9.28 22.04 1.19
CA GLY A 194 9.36 20.69 0.60
C GLY A 194 8.03 20.22 0.02
N LEU A 195 8.02 19.03 -0.61
CA LEU A 195 6.82 18.44 -1.23
C LEU A 195 6.18 19.30 -2.33
N ASP A 196 6.95 20.06 -3.07
CA ASP A 196 6.38 20.72 -4.25
C ASP A 196 5.84 19.68 -5.21
N GLU A 197 4.59 19.85 -5.63
CA GLU A 197 3.90 18.93 -6.52
C GLU A 197 3.41 19.67 -7.76
N ARG A 198 3.67 19.11 -8.93
CA ARG A 198 3.21 19.59 -10.22
C ARG A 198 2.48 18.47 -10.92
N LYS A 199 1.30 18.76 -11.43
CA LYS A 199 0.49 17.80 -12.16
C LYS A 199 -0.04 18.40 -13.46
N ALA A 200 -0.17 17.55 -14.46
CA ALA A 200 -0.87 17.88 -15.70
C ALA A 200 -1.62 16.64 -16.18
N ASN A 201 -2.79 16.83 -16.72
CA ASN A 201 -3.59 15.77 -17.30
C ASN A 201 -4.26 16.19 -18.60
N LEU A 202 -4.46 15.20 -19.47
CA LEU A 202 -5.20 15.31 -20.73
C LEU A 202 -6.19 14.16 -20.79
N LEU A 203 -7.41 14.45 -21.16
CA LEU A 203 -8.41 13.48 -21.52
C LEU A 203 -9.01 13.86 -22.87
N ALA A 204 -9.01 12.95 -23.84
CA ALA A 204 -9.53 13.21 -25.18
C ALA A 204 -10.42 12.05 -25.62
N GLY A 205 -11.68 12.33 -25.89
CA GLY A 205 -12.68 11.36 -26.30
C GLY A 205 -13.25 11.68 -27.66
N PHE A 206 -13.34 10.67 -28.49
CA PHE A 206 -13.80 10.77 -29.88
C PHE A 206 -14.87 9.72 -30.15
N GLY A 207 -15.83 10.08 -31.00
CA GLY A 207 -16.96 9.23 -31.38
C GLY A 207 -18.07 9.25 -30.33
N ASP A 208 -19.26 8.86 -30.75
CA ASP A 208 -20.47 8.74 -29.95
C ASP A 208 -20.99 7.30 -30.01
N LEU A 209 -20.99 6.62 -28.87
CA LEU A 209 -21.39 5.21 -28.83
C LEU A 209 -22.85 5.01 -29.20
N GLU A 210 -23.73 5.97 -28.92
CA GLU A 210 -25.18 5.89 -29.23
C GLU A 210 -25.48 6.25 -30.68
N GLN A 211 -24.84 7.30 -31.18
CA GLN A 211 -25.13 7.84 -32.53
C GLN A 211 -24.27 7.20 -33.62
N GLN A 212 -22.98 6.93 -33.32
CA GLN A 212 -21.98 6.46 -34.29
C GLN A 212 -21.59 4.99 -34.05
N GLY A 213 -21.98 4.41 -32.96
CA GLY A 213 -21.65 3.04 -32.60
C GLY A 213 -20.22 2.82 -32.11
N TRP A 214 -19.43 3.87 -31.86
CA TRP A 214 -18.07 3.76 -31.33
C TRP A 214 -17.68 4.93 -30.46
N ASN A 215 -16.77 4.68 -29.51
CA ASN A 215 -16.11 5.72 -28.74
C ASN A 215 -14.68 5.27 -28.43
N VAL A 216 -13.74 6.20 -28.51
CA VAL A 216 -12.34 6.01 -28.09
C VAL A 216 -11.96 7.14 -27.16
N LEU A 217 -11.49 6.79 -25.97
CA LEU A 217 -11.09 7.70 -24.92
C LEU A 217 -9.61 7.49 -24.59
N PHE A 218 -8.82 8.54 -24.72
CA PHE A 218 -7.41 8.58 -24.34
C PHE A 218 -7.23 9.45 -23.10
N GLY A 219 -6.46 9.00 -22.13
CA GLY A 219 -6.06 9.74 -20.93
C GLY A 219 -4.55 9.75 -20.75
N LEU A 220 -4.02 10.87 -20.25
CA LEU A 220 -2.61 11.03 -19.87
C LEU A 220 -2.54 11.82 -18.57
N ASP A 221 -1.85 11.26 -17.57
CA ASP A 221 -1.54 11.91 -16.29
C ASP A 221 -0.03 12.03 -16.13
N LEU A 222 0.42 13.22 -15.74
CA LEU A 222 1.79 13.54 -15.39
C LEU A 222 1.80 14.08 -13.96
N LEU A 223 2.70 13.54 -13.12
CA LEU A 223 2.91 14.03 -11.76
C LEU A 223 4.39 14.07 -11.45
N LYS A 224 4.84 15.17 -10.90
CA LYS A 224 6.16 15.31 -10.27
C LYS A 224 5.99 15.88 -8.87
N ARG A 225 6.55 15.19 -7.89
CA ARG A 225 6.57 15.60 -6.49
C ARG A 225 7.99 15.54 -5.95
N ASP A 226 8.40 16.61 -5.27
CA ASP A 226 9.68 16.64 -4.59
C ASP A 226 9.65 15.82 -3.30
N ARG A 227 10.83 15.35 -2.87
CA ARG A 227 11.00 14.53 -1.67
C ARG A 227 10.85 15.38 -0.40
N LEU A 228 10.33 14.76 0.66
CA LEU A 228 10.31 15.29 2.02
C LEU A 228 11.21 14.44 2.92
N ASP A 229 12.23 15.06 3.48
CA ASP A 229 13.14 14.40 4.42
C ASP A 229 12.83 14.79 5.88
N ALA A 230 13.28 13.96 6.83
CA ALA A 230 12.88 14.10 8.24
C ALA A 230 13.49 15.34 8.93
N ASP A 231 14.60 15.86 8.42
CA ASP A 231 15.21 17.11 8.90
C ASP A 231 14.47 18.38 8.45
N GLN A 232 13.61 18.28 7.44
CA GLN A 232 12.79 19.39 6.94
C GLN A 232 11.55 19.66 7.80
N ARG A 233 11.28 18.84 8.82
CA ARG A 233 10.16 19.02 9.74
C ARG A 233 10.66 19.24 11.17
N ALA A 234 10.20 20.30 11.82
CA ALA A 234 10.54 20.62 13.21
C ALA A 234 10.20 19.44 14.15
N TYR A 235 9.13 18.72 13.86
CA TYR A 235 8.69 17.55 14.63
C TYR A 235 9.72 16.42 14.68
N THR A 236 10.46 16.15 13.61
CA THR A 236 11.39 15.00 13.47
C THR A 236 12.86 15.41 13.46
N ARG A 237 13.20 16.64 13.13
CA ARG A 237 14.57 17.13 12.86
C ARG A 237 15.60 16.75 13.93
N SER A 238 15.24 16.91 15.21
CA SER A 238 16.16 16.61 16.30
C SER A 238 16.38 15.12 16.52
N GLY A 239 15.40 14.27 16.17
CA GLY A 239 15.35 12.88 16.56
C GLY A 239 15.30 12.63 18.06
N ASP A 240 15.10 13.68 18.84
CA ASP A 240 15.03 13.67 20.30
C ASP A 240 13.59 13.95 20.75
N PHE A 241 12.97 12.95 21.34
CA PHE A 241 11.60 12.99 21.85
C PHE A 241 11.52 12.87 23.36
N ARG A 242 12.66 13.06 24.09
CA ARG A 242 12.72 12.90 25.55
C ARG A 242 11.88 13.90 26.33
N ASP A 243 11.47 14.99 25.69
CA ASP A 243 10.51 15.98 26.19
C ASP A 243 9.05 15.49 26.20
N ARG A 244 8.79 14.33 25.58
CA ARG A 244 7.46 13.72 25.46
C ARG A 244 7.34 12.46 26.29
N PRO A 245 6.16 12.17 26.89
CA PRO A 245 5.97 10.94 27.67
C PRO A 245 6.34 9.69 26.88
N GLY A 246 7.20 8.84 27.45
CA GLY A 246 7.71 7.63 26.78
C GLY A 246 8.70 7.88 25.64
N GLY A 247 9.03 9.14 25.39
CA GLY A 247 9.97 9.54 24.33
C GLY A 247 11.42 9.22 24.70
N ARG A 248 12.24 9.08 23.66
CA ARG A 248 13.67 8.75 23.75
C ARG A 248 14.45 9.46 22.64
N LEU A 249 15.77 9.36 22.67
CA LEU A 249 16.65 9.82 21.59
C LEU A 249 16.59 8.83 20.41
N ALA A 250 15.41 8.73 19.77
CA ALA A 250 15.09 7.67 18.82
C ALA A 250 15.68 7.88 17.41
N GLY A 251 16.03 9.11 17.07
CA GLY A 251 16.64 9.47 15.79
C GLY A 251 18.17 9.38 15.77
N TRP A 252 18.79 8.95 16.86
CA TRP A 252 20.23 8.91 17.00
C TRP A 252 20.81 7.50 16.99
N SER A 253 22.03 7.36 16.50
CA SER A 253 22.81 6.12 16.48
C SER A 253 24.12 6.33 17.23
N THR A 254 24.53 5.31 18.01
CA THR A 254 25.82 5.30 18.72
C THR A 254 26.99 4.81 17.86
N ALA A 255 26.78 4.50 16.58
CA ALA A 255 27.75 3.85 15.70
C ALA A 255 28.59 4.85 14.88
N GLY A 256 28.87 6.03 15.42
CA GLY A 256 29.61 7.07 14.72
C GLY A 256 31.11 6.80 14.55
N GLY A 257 31.73 6.01 15.44
CA GLY A 257 33.17 5.65 15.42
C GLY A 257 33.63 5.27 16.81
N ASN A 258 33.69 3.96 17.12
CA ASN A 258 34.01 3.47 18.44
C ASN A 258 34.92 2.22 18.38
N TRP A 259 35.83 2.12 19.33
CA TRP A 259 36.60 0.92 19.60
C TRP A 259 35.82 -0.08 20.42
N LEU A 260 35.86 -1.34 20.08
CA LEU A 260 35.14 -2.42 20.71
C LEU A 260 36.05 -3.43 21.39
N SER A 261 37.23 -2.98 21.87
CA SER A 261 38.16 -3.82 22.66
C SER A 261 37.50 -4.46 23.88
N ASN A 262 36.53 -3.76 24.48
CA ASN A 262 35.59 -4.30 25.44
C ASN A 262 34.15 -4.03 24.97
N PRO A 263 33.40 -5.04 24.47
CA PRO A 263 32.03 -4.85 24.02
C PRO A 263 31.07 -4.34 25.10
N ARG A 264 31.42 -4.53 26.38
CA ARG A 264 30.64 -4.03 27.54
C ARG A 264 30.98 -2.59 27.94
N ALA A 265 32.04 -2.04 27.39
CA ALA A 265 32.48 -0.66 27.60
C ALA A 265 33.19 -0.15 26.32
N PRO A 266 32.46 0.05 25.22
CA PRO A 266 33.01 0.60 24.00
C PRO A 266 33.64 1.97 24.28
N GLN A 267 34.71 2.30 23.57
CA GLN A 267 35.45 3.56 23.72
C GLN A 267 35.27 4.38 22.44
N PRO A 268 34.94 5.68 22.50
CA PRO A 268 34.91 6.51 21.30
C PRO A 268 36.30 6.59 20.68
N PHE A 269 36.39 6.89 19.40
CA PHE A 269 37.65 7.30 18.77
C PHE A 269 38.24 8.52 19.49
N ALA A 270 39.54 8.74 19.40
CA ALA A 270 40.21 9.88 20.05
C ALA A 270 39.58 11.23 19.66
N SER A 271 39.07 11.34 18.44
CA SER A 271 38.18 12.38 17.96
C SER A 271 37.04 11.70 17.23
N CYS A 272 35.81 12.14 17.47
CA CYS A 272 34.67 11.64 16.70
C CYS A 272 34.80 12.06 15.23
N PRO A 273 34.54 11.15 14.26
CA PRO A 273 34.50 11.49 12.84
C PRO A 273 33.51 12.62 12.54
N ASP A 274 33.78 13.41 11.48
CA ASP A 274 32.87 14.43 11.00
C ASP A 274 31.46 13.83 10.77
N GLY A 275 30.43 14.53 11.26
CA GLY A 275 29.04 14.03 11.24
C GLY A 275 28.63 13.31 12.52
N SER A 276 29.54 13.07 13.47
CA SER A 276 29.23 12.50 14.79
C SER A 276 29.77 13.37 15.93
N GLN A 277 29.31 13.11 17.16
CA GLN A 277 29.70 13.83 18.37
C GLN A 277 29.68 12.93 19.59
N LEU A 278 30.45 13.28 20.62
CA LEU A 278 30.47 12.56 21.88
C LEU A 278 29.12 12.69 22.60
N ARG A 279 28.54 11.55 22.98
CA ARG A 279 27.35 11.47 23.82
C ARG A 279 27.45 10.34 24.85
N PRO A 280 26.95 10.55 26.08
CA PRO A 280 26.91 9.49 27.07
C PRO A 280 25.94 8.37 26.65
N TYR A 281 26.28 7.11 26.95
CA TYR A 281 25.40 5.97 26.68
C TYR A 281 24.04 6.07 27.40
N SER A 282 23.99 6.77 28.54
CA SER A 282 22.75 7.06 29.27
C SER A 282 21.71 7.86 28.46
N ASP A 283 22.13 8.68 27.50
CA ASP A 283 21.20 9.38 26.58
C ASP A 283 20.35 8.42 25.75
N PHE A 284 20.85 7.21 25.53
CA PHE A 284 20.19 6.16 24.74
C PHE A 284 19.44 5.13 25.62
N GLY A 285 19.32 5.42 26.92
CA GLY A 285 18.72 4.48 27.88
C GLY A 285 19.57 3.23 28.13
N SER A 286 20.87 3.28 27.81
CA SER A 286 21.81 2.19 28.05
C SER A 286 22.39 2.30 29.44
N THR A 287 22.64 1.14 30.06
CA THR A 287 23.37 1.03 31.33
C THR A 287 24.87 0.94 31.16
N LEU A 288 25.38 0.97 29.92
CA LEU A 288 26.81 0.98 29.64
C LEU A 288 27.45 2.27 30.16
N PRO A 289 28.61 2.18 30.82
CA PRO A 289 29.34 3.36 31.27
C PRO A 289 30.04 4.05 30.08
N GLY A 290 30.33 5.35 30.23
CA GLY A 290 31.12 6.12 29.26
C GLY A 290 30.29 6.79 28.17
N GLN A 291 30.95 7.07 27.07
CA GLN A 291 30.45 7.84 25.94
C GLN A 291 30.70 7.12 24.62
N ALA A 292 29.92 7.46 23.60
CA ALA A 292 30.11 7.04 22.22
C ALA A 292 30.19 8.22 21.27
N CYS A 293 30.88 8.05 20.16
CA CYS A 293 30.65 8.90 19.00
C CYS A 293 29.28 8.55 18.40
N ALA A 294 28.33 9.46 18.51
CA ALA A 294 26.96 9.27 18.10
C ALA A 294 26.53 10.34 17.08
N PHE A 295 25.57 10.02 16.23
CA PHE A 295 25.08 10.93 15.22
C PHE A 295 23.55 10.94 15.10
N ASN A 296 23.02 12.09 14.66
CA ASN A 296 21.61 12.21 14.31
C ASN A 296 21.38 11.59 12.93
N ALA A 297 20.53 10.57 12.85
CA ALA A 297 20.22 9.88 11.60
C ALA A 297 19.04 10.53 10.83
N GLN A 298 18.38 11.56 11.36
CA GLN A 298 17.22 12.18 10.72
C GLN A 298 17.55 12.85 9.37
N PRO A 299 18.73 13.51 9.17
CA PRO A 299 19.10 14.03 7.85
C PRO A 299 19.26 12.94 6.77
N PHE A 300 19.36 11.69 7.20
CA PHE A 300 19.49 10.53 6.31
C PHE A 300 18.22 9.72 6.19
N LYS A 301 17.05 10.35 6.34
CA LYS A 301 15.76 9.66 6.32
C LYS A 301 14.73 10.44 5.53
N THR A 302 14.10 9.77 4.59
CA THR A 302 12.95 10.29 3.84
C THR A 302 11.65 9.94 4.55
N LEU A 303 10.77 10.92 4.73
CA LEU A 303 9.39 10.79 5.21
C LEU A 303 8.41 10.50 4.07
N GLN A 304 8.59 11.19 2.93
CA GLN A 304 7.80 11.00 1.73
C GLN A 304 8.74 11.01 0.52
N PRO A 305 8.84 9.92 -0.25
CA PRO A 305 9.66 9.88 -1.45
C PRO A 305 9.28 10.94 -2.47
N GLY A 306 10.25 11.39 -3.23
CA GLY A 306 10.02 12.07 -4.49
C GLY A 306 9.32 11.13 -5.46
N ALA A 307 8.54 11.66 -6.38
CA ALA A 307 7.82 10.87 -7.37
C ALA A 307 7.81 11.54 -8.73
N GLU A 308 8.10 10.76 -9.77
CA GLU A 308 7.86 11.15 -11.17
C GLU A 308 6.99 10.06 -11.80
N ARG A 309 5.78 10.44 -12.25
CA ARG A 309 4.81 9.50 -12.81
C ARG A 309 4.35 9.98 -14.18
N LEU A 310 4.32 9.05 -15.12
CA LEU A 310 3.66 9.17 -16.40
C LEU A 310 2.68 8.01 -16.49
N GLN A 311 1.39 8.31 -16.63
CA GLN A 311 0.34 7.29 -16.71
C GLN A 311 -0.51 7.59 -17.94
N ALA A 312 -0.77 6.57 -18.74
CA ALA A 312 -1.61 6.67 -19.92
C ALA A 312 -2.73 5.62 -19.87
N SER A 313 -3.88 5.99 -20.36
CA SER A 313 -5.04 5.11 -20.50
C SER A 313 -5.63 5.24 -21.90
N LEU A 314 -6.12 4.12 -22.42
CA LEU A 314 -6.90 4.06 -23.66
C LEU A 314 -8.09 3.15 -23.40
N SER A 315 -9.28 3.65 -23.65
CA SER A 315 -10.51 2.86 -23.63
C SER A 315 -11.20 2.98 -24.98
N ALA A 316 -11.57 1.87 -25.58
CA ALA A 316 -12.25 1.83 -26.86
C ALA A 316 -13.46 0.91 -26.80
N THR A 317 -14.57 1.36 -27.35
CA THR A 317 -15.79 0.56 -27.52
C THR A 317 -16.27 0.70 -28.93
N TYR A 318 -16.63 -0.42 -29.57
CA TYR A 318 -17.18 -0.47 -30.91
C TYR A 318 -18.39 -1.39 -30.92
N ARG A 319 -19.55 -0.86 -31.35
CA ARG A 319 -20.82 -1.58 -31.48
C ARG A 319 -20.95 -2.10 -32.90
N PHE A 320 -20.96 -3.41 -33.08
CA PHE A 320 -21.16 -4.06 -34.37
C PHE A 320 -22.61 -3.95 -34.82
N ASN A 321 -23.52 -4.06 -33.86
CA ASN A 321 -24.97 -3.90 -34.00
C ASN A 321 -25.56 -3.63 -32.63
N ASP A 322 -26.89 -3.49 -32.52
CA ASP A 322 -27.59 -3.18 -31.25
C ASP A 322 -27.38 -4.24 -30.15
N SER A 323 -26.92 -5.43 -30.52
CA SER A 323 -26.79 -6.57 -29.61
C SER A 323 -25.36 -6.95 -29.29
N VAL A 324 -24.35 -6.52 -30.07
CA VAL A 324 -22.95 -6.97 -29.90
C VAL A 324 -21.98 -5.81 -29.98
N GLU A 325 -21.12 -5.70 -28.99
CA GLU A 325 -20.05 -4.71 -28.99
C GLU A 325 -18.70 -5.33 -28.58
N ALA A 326 -17.63 -4.80 -29.13
CA ALA A 326 -16.27 -5.03 -28.69
C ALA A 326 -15.79 -3.90 -27.78
N PHE A 327 -14.93 -4.25 -26.83
CA PHE A 327 -14.29 -3.26 -25.97
C PHE A 327 -12.82 -3.59 -25.75
N ALA A 328 -12.04 -2.56 -25.48
CA ALA A 328 -10.63 -2.70 -25.11
C ALA A 328 -10.25 -1.59 -24.12
N ASP A 329 -9.50 -1.96 -23.08
CA ASP A 329 -8.92 -1.04 -22.10
C ASP A 329 -7.42 -1.29 -22.02
N VAL A 330 -6.60 -0.25 -22.19
CA VAL A 330 -5.14 -0.32 -22.02
C VAL A 330 -4.71 0.71 -21.00
N LEU A 331 -3.93 0.27 -20.02
CA LEU A 331 -3.28 1.13 -19.03
C LEU A 331 -1.76 0.95 -19.14
N TYR A 332 -1.06 2.05 -19.09
CA TYR A 332 0.40 2.10 -19.01
C TYR A 332 0.81 3.06 -17.90
N SER A 333 1.82 2.69 -17.13
CA SER A 333 2.40 3.59 -16.12
C SER A 333 3.91 3.40 -16.05
N HIS A 334 4.61 4.54 -15.97
CA HIS A 334 6.02 4.61 -15.64
C HIS A 334 6.16 5.48 -14.40
N ASN A 335 6.49 4.86 -13.28
CA ASN A 335 6.64 5.50 -11.98
C ASN A 335 8.11 5.43 -11.56
N LYS A 336 8.66 6.55 -11.12
CA LYS A 336 9.95 6.63 -10.44
C LYS A 336 9.73 7.23 -9.07
N ALA A 337 10.31 6.59 -8.03
CA ALA A 337 10.34 7.11 -6.66
C ALA A 337 11.79 7.15 -6.19
N ASP A 338 12.23 8.31 -5.71
CA ASP A 338 13.57 8.54 -5.16
C ASP A 338 13.51 8.85 -3.66
N GLN A 339 14.46 8.30 -2.92
CA GLN A 339 14.51 8.46 -1.46
C GLN A 339 15.90 8.29 -0.88
N ILE A 340 16.14 8.88 0.26
CA ILE A 340 17.23 8.45 1.15
C ILE A 340 16.75 7.16 1.83
N PHE A 341 17.40 6.05 1.51
CA PHE A 341 17.06 4.74 2.05
C PHE A 341 17.46 4.61 3.52
N SER A 342 18.65 5.10 3.85
CA SER A 342 19.18 5.11 5.22
C SER A 342 20.45 5.97 5.33
N ALA A 343 20.92 6.16 6.55
CA ALA A 343 22.26 6.67 6.84
C ALA A 343 23.33 5.90 6.06
N PRO A 344 24.53 6.47 5.92
CA PRO A 344 25.70 5.78 5.35
C PRO A 344 25.91 4.42 6.00
N LEU A 345 26.53 3.49 5.27
CA LEU A 345 26.73 2.14 5.79
C LEU A 345 27.58 2.17 7.06
N THR A 346 27.09 1.49 8.08
CA THR A 346 27.83 1.23 9.32
C THR A 346 28.44 -0.16 9.25
N VAL A 347 29.74 -0.26 9.53
CA VAL A 347 30.48 -1.51 9.71
C VAL A 347 30.71 -1.74 11.20
N GLY A 348 30.75 -3.01 11.61
CA GLY A 348 30.89 -3.38 13.01
C GLY A 348 30.66 -4.87 13.24
N PRO A 349 30.40 -5.29 14.48
CA PRO A 349 30.14 -6.70 14.81
C PRO A 349 28.94 -7.27 14.04
N GLY A 350 29.09 -8.52 13.60
CA GLY A 350 28.02 -9.23 12.87
C GLY A 350 27.86 -8.80 11.42
N LEU A 351 28.82 -8.08 10.86
CA LEU A 351 28.86 -7.76 9.44
C LEU A 351 29.06 -9.04 8.63
N ARG A 352 28.29 -9.21 7.55
CA ARG A 352 28.28 -10.41 6.73
C ARG A 352 28.34 -10.08 5.25
N ALA A 353 28.79 -11.07 4.46
CA ALA A 353 28.72 -11.05 3.02
C ALA A 353 28.30 -12.43 2.50
N TYR A 354 27.80 -12.47 1.28
CA TYR A 354 27.50 -13.72 0.59
C TYR A 354 28.78 -14.35 0.06
N ASN A 355 28.91 -15.67 0.24
CA ASN A 355 29.99 -16.45 -0.36
C ASN A 355 29.47 -17.18 -1.60
N PRO A 356 29.85 -16.77 -2.82
CA PRO A 356 29.35 -17.39 -4.04
C PRO A 356 29.79 -18.84 -4.22
N ALA A 357 30.90 -19.26 -3.60
CA ALA A 357 31.38 -20.62 -3.72
C ALA A 357 30.56 -21.62 -2.89
N THR A 358 30.00 -21.21 -1.77
CA THR A 358 29.24 -22.08 -0.85
C THR A 358 27.74 -21.78 -0.85
N GLY A 359 27.32 -20.66 -1.43
CA GLY A 359 25.92 -20.21 -1.39
C GLY A 359 25.46 -19.76 0.00
N THR A 360 26.37 -19.48 0.92
CA THR A 360 26.10 -19.15 2.32
C THR A 360 26.58 -17.76 2.70
N LEU A 361 26.15 -17.26 3.85
CA LEU A 361 26.71 -16.03 4.44
C LEU A 361 27.97 -16.36 5.25
N ILE A 362 28.96 -15.52 5.10
CA ILE A 362 30.21 -15.54 5.87
C ILE A 362 30.37 -14.26 6.67
N ASP A 363 31.03 -14.36 7.83
CA ASP A 363 31.37 -13.19 8.64
C ASP A 363 32.49 -12.38 7.96
N VAL A 364 32.33 -11.05 8.01
CA VAL A 364 33.35 -10.09 7.57
C VAL A 364 33.70 -9.22 8.77
N PRO A 365 34.76 -9.56 9.52
CA PRO A 365 35.05 -8.87 10.77
C PRO A 365 35.53 -7.44 10.53
N ALA A 366 34.91 -6.46 11.20
CA ALA A 366 35.44 -5.10 11.31
C ALA A 366 36.50 -5.06 12.42
N VAL A 367 37.71 -5.45 12.07
CA VAL A 367 38.85 -5.56 12.99
C VAL A 367 40.10 -5.00 12.32
N LEU A 368 40.73 -4.01 12.95
CA LEU A 368 42.04 -3.50 12.52
C LEU A 368 43.15 -4.46 12.96
N PRO A 369 43.97 -4.97 12.05
CA PRO A 369 45.10 -5.83 12.40
C PRO A 369 46.19 -5.06 13.18
N VAL A 370 47.09 -5.80 13.81
CA VAL A 370 48.27 -5.21 14.44
C VAL A 370 49.16 -4.55 13.35
N GLY A 371 49.57 -3.33 13.62
CA GLY A 371 50.36 -2.54 12.66
C GLY A 371 49.56 -1.71 11.68
N HIS A 372 48.25 -1.80 11.70
CA HIS A 372 47.39 -0.87 10.95
C HIS A 372 47.54 0.56 11.50
N PRO A 373 47.68 1.61 10.64
CA PRO A 373 47.93 2.99 11.09
C PRO A 373 46.93 3.52 12.12
N ASN A 374 45.67 3.05 12.11
CA ASN A 374 44.64 3.45 13.05
C ASN A 374 44.51 2.47 14.24
N ASN A 375 45.33 1.43 14.36
CA ASN A 375 45.33 0.54 15.54
C ASN A 375 46.47 0.95 16.49
N PRO A 376 46.17 1.65 17.60
CA PRO A 376 47.19 2.08 18.54
C PRO A 376 47.68 0.94 19.45
N GLY A 377 47.10 -0.25 19.36
CA GLY A 377 47.38 -1.39 20.24
C GLY A 377 48.29 -2.44 19.63
N SER A 378 48.68 -3.40 20.49
CA SER A 378 49.48 -4.56 20.10
C SER A 378 48.66 -5.82 19.81
N THR A 379 47.31 -5.69 19.79
CA THR A 379 46.36 -6.77 19.48
C THR A 379 45.40 -6.32 18.38
N PRO A 380 44.79 -7.24 17.62
CA PRO A 380 43.72 -6.90 16.71
C PRO A 380 42.60 -6.15 17.41
N LEU A 381 42.13 -5.02 16.84
CA LEU A 381 41.23 -4.09 17.48
C LEU A 381 39.91 -4.07 16.75
N PRO A 382 38.80 -4.65 17.32
CA PRO A 382 37.45 -4.53 16.79
C PRO A 382 36.94 -3.10 16.90
N PHE A 383 36.17 -2.67 15.90
CA PHE A 383 35.61 -1.32 15.86
C PHE A 383 34.23 -1.28 15.22
N GLU A 384 33.54 -0.17 15.44
CA GLU A 384 32.30 0.21 14.78
C GLU A 384 32.44 1.59 14.16
N TYR A 385 32.03 1.73 12.89
CA TYR A 385 32.26 2.95 12.14
C TYR A 385 31.19 3.17 11.07
N THR A 386 30.75 4.43 10.90
CA THR A 386 29.85 4.85 9.83
C THR A 386 30.61 5.65 8.79
N PHE A 387 30.53 5.25 7.52
CA PHE A 387 31.20 5.90 6.39
C PHE A 387 30.49 7.18 5.95
N PHE A 388 30.59 8.26 6.75
CA PHE A 388 29.91 9.54 6.45
C PHE A 388 30.32 10.15 5.13
N ASP A 389 31.55 9.99 4.74
CA ASP A 389 32.18 10.47 3.51
C ASP A 389 31.69 9.76 2.24
N LEU A 390 31.14 8.55 2.33
CA LEU A 390 30.41 7.91 1.23
C LEU A 390 29.05 8.54 0.97
N GLY A 391 28.52 9.26 1.97
CA GLY A 391 27.18 9.83 1.93
C GLY A 391 26.06 8.82 2.22
N PRO A 392 24.79 9.29 2.29
CA PRO A 392 23.64 8.43 2.56
C PRO A 392 23.44 7.40 1.47
N ARG A 393 22.85 6.27 1.83
CA ARG A 393 22.39 5.31 0.82
C ARG A 393 21.14 5.85 0.14
N LEU A 394 21.23 6.04 -1.17
CA LEU A 394 20.14 6.55 -1.99
C LEU A 394 19.47 5.39 -2.69
N LYS A 395 18.14 5.41 -2.74
CA LYS A 395 17.35 4.37 -3.40
C LYS A 395 16.45 5.00 -4.45
N ASP A 396 16.58 4.49 -5.68
CA ASP A 396 15.71 4.78 -6.80
C ASP A 396 14.91 3.53 -7.14
N ASN A 397 13.58 3.65 -7.09
CA ASN A 397 12.66 2.61 -7.54
C ASN A 397 12.00 3.05 -8.83
N THR A 398 12.09 2.22 -9.86
CA THR A 398 11.38 2.43 -11.13
C THR A 398 10.42 1.28 -11.35
N GLN A 399 9.16 1.61 -11.60
CA GLN A 399 8.13 0.66 -12.01
C GLN A 399 7.68 0.97 -13.43
N VAL A 400 7.57 -0.08 -14.24
CA VAL A 400 6.86 -0.06 -15.51
C VAL A 400 5.68 -1.02 -15.40
N PHE A 401 4.48 -0.48 -15.50
CA PHE A 401 3.24 -1.24 -15.44
C PHE A 401 2.52 -1.13 -16.78
N TYR A 402 1.96 -2.24 -17.26
CA TYR A 402 0.98 -2.24 -18.32
C TYR A 402 -0.13 -3.25 -18.05
N ARG A 403 -1.32 -2.94 -18.57
CA ARG A 403 -2.49 -3.81 -18.56
C ARG A 403 -3.25 -3.60 -19.84
N ALA A 404 -3.56 -4.68 -20.54
CA ALA A 404 -4.42 -4.68 -21.72
C ALA A 404 -5.55 -5.69 -21.53
N LEU A 405 -6.76 -5.24 -21.64
CA LEU A 405 -7.99 -6.01 -21.63
C LEU A 405 -8.67 -5.83 -22.98
N ALA A 406 -9.10 -6.91 -23.60
CA ALA A 406 -9.94 -6.85 -24.78
C ALA A 406 -11.02 -7.90 -24.71
N GLY A 407 -12.21 -7.58 -25.19
CA GLY A 407 -13.33 -8.49 -25.13
C GLY A 407 -14.47 -8.13 -26.07
N VAL A 408 -15.41 -9.04 -26.14
CA VAL A 408 -16.68 -8.88 -26.84
C VAL A 408 -17.79 -9.21 -25.88
N ARG A 409 -18.83 -8.42 -25.88
CA ARG A 409 -20.05 -8.68 -25.10
C ARG A 409 -21.28 -8.49 -25.95
N GLY A 410 -22.31 -9.21 -25.59
CA GLY A 410 -23.56 -9.15 -26.34
C GLY A 410 -24.76 -9.34 -25.44
N SER A 411 -25.91 -8.81 -25.92
CA SER A 411 -27.23 -8.99 -25.34
C SER A 411 -28.12 -9.62 -26.37
N GLY A 412 -28.55 -10.87 -26.12
CA GLY A 412 -29.53 -11.58 -26.95
C GLY A 412 -30.89 -11.58 -26.29
N GLU A 413 -31.88 -12.22 -26.94
CA GLU A 413 -33.27 -12.33 -26.41
C GLU A 413 -33.34 -12.98 -25.01
N ARG A 414 -32.38 -13.89 -24.70
CA ARG A 414 -32.36 -14.64 -23.44
C ARG A 414 -31.09 -14.44 -22.64
N TRP A 415 -29.95 -14.19 -23.29
CA TRP A 415 -28.65 -14.20 -22.64
C TRP A 415 -27.88 -12.92 -22.89
N ASP A 416 -27.41 -12.32 -21.83
CA ASP A 416 -26.29 -11.42 -21.87
C ASP A 416 -25.01 -12.21 -21.67
N TRP A 417 -23.96 -11.92 -22.46
CA TRP A 417 -22.69 -12.65 -22.36
C TRP A 417 -21.51 -11.74 -22.58
N GLU A 418 -20.37 -12.14 -22.05
CA GLU A 418 -19.10 -11.44 -22.22
C GLU A 418 -17.94 -12.44 -22.24
N VAL A 419 -17.03 -12.27 -23.19
CA VAL A 419 -15.76 -12.98 -23.28
C VAL A 419 -14.65 -11.96 -23.32
N ALA A 420 -13.67 -12.08 -22.43
CA ALA A 420 -12.58 -11.12 -22.33
C ALA A 420 -11.24 -11.79 -22.02
N ALA A 421 -10.18 -11.31 -22.68
CA ALA A 421 -8.81 -11.69 -22.45
C ALA A 421 -8.04 -10.52 -21.82
N LEU A 422 -7.21 -10.83 -20.84
CA LEU A 422 -6.41 -9.88 -20.10
C LEU A 422 -4.95 -10.28 -20.10
N THR A 423 -4.08 -9.30 -20.29
CA THR A 423 -2.65 -9.37 -19.94
C THR A 423 -2.27 -8.18 -19.10
N SER A 424 -1.49 -8.41 -18.02
CA SER A 424 -1.01 -7.36 -17.14
C SER A 424 0.37 -7.72 -16.59
N GLN A 425 1.25 -6.73 -16.52
CA GLN A 425 2.59 -6.90 -15.96
C GLN A 425 2.99 -5.68 -15.14
N SER A 426 3.67 -5.94 -14.05
CA SER A 426 4.36 -4.95 -13.24
C SER A 426 5.83 -5.33 -13.13
N ALA A 427 6.70 -4.50 -13.68
CA ALA A 427 8.15 -4.69 -13.71
C ALA A 427 8.83 -3.62 -12.86
N GLN A 428 9.64 -4.03 -11.90
CA GLN A 428 10.36 -3.17 -10.98
C GLN A 428 11.85 -3.24 -11.20
N ARG A 429 12.52 -2.11 -10.96
CA ARG A 429 13.97 -2.01 -10.83
C ARG A 429 14.29 -1.11 -9.65
N GLU A 430 14.94 -1.68 -8.65
CA GLU A 430 15.47 -0.94 -7.51
C GLU A 430 16.97 -0.76 -7.72
N TYR A 431 17.43 0.48 -7.59
CA TYR A 431 18.85 0.83 -7.51
C TYR A 431 19.13 1.39 -6.12
N VAL A 432 20.23 0.97 -5.53
CA VAL A 432 20.70 1.57 -4.27
C VAL A 432 22.16 1.94 -4.42
N ASP A 433 22.46 3.22 -4.23
CA ASP A 433 23.81 3.78 -4.26
C ASP A 433 24.43 3.81 -2.87
N ASN A 434 25.74 3.95 -2.84
CA ASN A 434 26.56 4.10 -1.64
C ASN A 434 26.51 2.88 -0.70
N PHE A 435 26.34 1.67 -1.24
CA PHE A 435 26.75 0.47 -0.55
C PHE A 435 28.28 0.36 -0.51
N VAL A 436 28.81 -0.52 0.32
CA VAL A 436 30.25 -0.74 0.47
C VAL A 436 30.65 -2.03 -0.22
N ASN A 437 31.67 -1.92 -1.08
CA ASN A 437 32.31 -3.04 -1.71
C ASN A 437 33.13 -3.82 -0.67
N ARG A 438 32.79 -5.08 -0.45
CA ARG A 438 33.43 -5.97 0.52
C ARG A 438 34.91 -6.09 0.29
N TYR A 439 35.36 -6.36 -0.93
CA TYR A 439 36.76 -6.62 -1.22
C TYR A 439 37.64 -5.37 -1.02
N ALA A 440 37.11 -4.19 -1.37
CA ALA A 440 37.74 -2.92 -1.07
C ALA A 440 37.78 -2.67 0.45
N PHE A 441 36.69 -2.98 1.18
CA PHE A 441 36.68 -2.89 2.64
C PHE A 441 37.72 -3.81 3.29
N GLU A 442 37.80 -5.06 2.89
CA GLU A 442 38.82 -5.99 3.37
C GLU A 442 40.26 -5.54 3.01
N GLN A 443 40.43 -4.85 1.88
CA GLN A 443 41.71 -4.31 1.46
C GLN A 443 42.15 -3.16 2.37
N ILE A 444 41.30 -2.16 2.60
CA ILE A 444 41.65 -1.03 3.47
C ILE A 444 41.95 -1.45 4.91
N LEU A 445 41.37 -2.56 5.38
CA LEU A 445 41.69 -3.13 6.69
C LEU A 445 43.10 -3.77 6.71
N ARG A 446 43.55 -4.30 5.58
CA ARG A 446 44.88 -4.94 5.47
C ARG A 446 45.99 -3.94 5.27
N ASP A 447 45.81 -2.96 4.37
CA ASP A 447 46.86 -2.09 3.89
C ASP A 447 46.88 -0.69 4.53
N GLY A 448 45.83 -0.34 5.31
CA GLY A 448 45.75 0.97 5.96
C GLY A 448 45.53 2.14 4.98
N SER A 449 45.12 1.87 3.74
CA SER A 449 44.91 2.90 2.71
C SER A 449 43.72 3.82 2.99
N TYR A 450 42.88 3.53 3.99
CA TYR A 450 41.84 4.38 4.48
C TYR A 450 42.05 4.77 5.95
N ASN A 451 41.97 6.06 6.22
CA ASN A 451 42.17 6.59 7.57
C ASN A 451 40.83 6.80 8.29
N PHE A 452 40.40 5.84 9.11
CA PHE A 452 39.17 5.90 9.87
C PHE A 452 39.08 7.06 10.87
N LEU A 453 40.21 7.61 11.31
CA LEU A 453 40.28 8.76 12.24
C LEU A 453 40.24 10.10 11.51
N ASN A 454 40.64 10.14 10.25
CA ASN A 454 40.65 11.34 9.41
C ASN A 454 40.41 10.96 7.94
N PRO A 455 39.17 10.59 7.56
CA PRO A 455 38.84 10.10 6.22
C PRO A 455 39.23 11.05 5.10
N SER A 456 39.14 12.37 5.33
CA SER A 456 39.48 13.40 4.35
C SER A 456 40.98 13.37 3.93
N SER A 457 41.87 12.74 4.71
CA SER A 457 43.28 12.53 4.36
C SER A 457 43.51 11.43 3.32
N THR A 458 42.50 10.60 3.04
CA THR A 458 42.59 9.44 2.12
C THR A 458 41.42 9.36 1.14
N PRO A 459 41.13 10.42 0.36
CA PRO A 459 39.93 10.48 -0.47
C PRO A 459 39.91 9.44 -1.60
N GLY A 460 41.09 8.97 -2.07
CA GLY A 460 41.19 8.00 -3.15
C GLY A 460 40.65 6.59 -2.83
N ALA A 461 40.50 6.26 -1.55
CA ALA A 461 39.94 4.98 -1.15
C ALA A 461 38.38 4.89 -1.35
N LEU A 462 37.71 6.03 -1.41
CA LEU A 462 36.23 6.09 -1.48
C LEU A 462 35.65 5.52 -2.78
N ASP A 463 36.33 5.76 -3.92
CA ASP A 463 35.84 5.28 -5.22
C ASP A 463 35.82 3.75 -5.29
N ALA A 464 36.83 3.10 -4.68
CA ALA A 464 36.89 1.65 -4.60
C ALA A 464 35.83 1.06 -3.62
N LEU A 465 35.54 1.80 -2.55
CA LEU A 465 34.54 1.38 -1.56
C LEU A 465 33.10 1.52 -2.07
N ARG A 466 32.82 2.49 -2.94
CA ARG A 466 31.46 2.80 -3.40
C ARG A 466 30.91 1.71 -4.30
N LEU A 467 29.72 1.24 -3.97
CA LEU A 467 29.02 0.20 -4.70
C LEU A 467 27.58 0.62 -4.99
N GLN A 468 27.15 0.47 -6.24
CA GLN A 468 25.75 0.52 -6.62
C GLN A 468 25.19 -0.90 -6.76
N THR A 469 24.02 -1.14 -6.23
CA THR A 469 23.31 -2.42 -6.39
C THR A 469 22.04 -2.25 -7.23
N LYS A 470 21.66 -3.32 -7.94
CA LYS A 470 20.48 -3.34 -8.79
C LYS A 470 19.66 -4.60 -8.55
N ARG A 471 18.39 -4.44 -8.18
CA ARG A 471 17.47 -5.55 -7.95
C ARG A 471 16.27 -5.45 -8.88
N PRO A 472 16.03 -6.43 -9.77
CA PRO A 472 14.87 -6.47 -10.65
C PRO A 472 13.80 -7.41 -10.10
N GLY A 473 12.53 -7.16 -10.47
CA GLY A 473 11.39 -8.02 -10.17
C GLY A 473 10.25 -7.84 -11.17
N TRP A 474 9.51 -8.91 -11.45
CA TRP A 474 8.38 -8.91 -12.38
C TRP A 474 7.22 -9.74 -11.82
N TYR A 475 6.01 -9.19 -11.90
CA TYR A 475 4.78 -9.95 -11.76
C TYR A 475 4.01 -9.92 -13.07
N ARG A 476 3.56 -11.08 -13.56
CA ARG A 476 2.77 -11.21 -14.79
C ARG A 476 1.46 -11.92 -14.49
N LEU A 477 0.42 -11.47 -15.15
CA LEU A 477 -0.93 -12.01 -15.06
C LEU A 477 -1.53 -12.09 -16.45
N HIS A 478 -2.03 -13.27 -16.82
CA HIS A 478 -2.81 -13.48 -18.04
C HIS A 478 -4.11 -14.17 -17.65
N SER A 479 -5.24 -13.75 -18.19
CA SER A 479 -6.50 -14.45 -17.95
C SER A 479 -7.42 -14.42 -19.17
N LEU A 480 -8.24 -15.47 -19.24
CA LEU A 480 -9.40 -15.56 -20.13
C LEU A 480 -10.63 -15.72 -19.24
N ASN A 481 -11.64 -14.91 -19.49
CA ASN A 481 -12.88 -14.87 -18.72
C ASN A 481 -14.07 -15.00 -19.64
N VAL A 482 -15.02 -15.82 -19.24
CA VAL A 482 -16.31 -15.99 -19.91
C VAL A 482 -17.39 -15.83 -18.84
N LYS A 483 -18.40 -15.02 -19.10
CA LYS A 483 -19.56 -14.88 -18.21
C LYS A 483 -20.82 -14.68 -19.02
N ALA A 484 -21.93 -15.15 -18.46
CA ALA A 484 -23.25 -14.94 -19.04
C ALA A 484 -24.31 -14.80 -17.95
N SER A 485 -25.37 -14.06 -18.24
CA SER A 485 -26.51 -13.89 -17.35
C SER A 485 -27.82 -13.94 -18.13
N THR A 486 -28.89 -14.35 -17.45
CA THR A 486 -30.25 -14.49 -18.02
C THR A 486 -31.30 -14.41 -16.91
N SER A 487 -32.54 -14.24 -17.30
CA SER A 487 -33.73 -14.55 -16.50
C SER A 487 -34.20 -15.95 -16.85
N LEU A 488 -34.29 -16.86 -15.86
CA LEU A 488 -34.64 -18.26 -16.08
C LEU A 488 -36.16 -18.47 -16.25
N TRP A 489 -36.91 -17.98 -15.29
CA TRP A 489 -38.38 -18.04 -15.27
C TRP A 489 -38.98 -16.93 -14.40
N GLU A 490 -40.26 -16.64 -14.61
CA GLU A 490 -41.03 -15.67 -13.83
C GLU A 490 -41.66 -16.32 -12.61
N LEU A 491 -41.46 -15.73 -11.44
CA LEU A 491 -42.22 -15.99 -10.22
C LEU A 491 -43.26 -14.88 -10.01
N PRO A 492 -44.27 -15.08 -9.15
CA PRO A 492 -45.24 -14.01 -8.84
C PRO A 492 -44.64 -12.69 -8.33
N ALA A 493 -43.41 -12.77 -7.85
CA ALA A 493 -42.65 -11.65 -7.30
C ALA A 493 -41.65 -11.02 -8.29
N GLY A 494 -41.43 -11.61 -9.46
CA GLY A 494 -40.50 -11.15 -10.50
C GLY A 494 -39.65 -12.28 -11.12
N ALA A 495 -38.78 -11.92 -12.03
CA ALA A 495 -37.92 -12.86 -12.76
C ALA A 495 -36.79 -13.42 -11.86
N VAL A 496 -36.52 -14.74 -11.98
CA VAL A 496 -35.36 -15.38 -11.35
C VAL A 496 -34.13 -15.10 -12.20
N GLY A 497 -33.23 -14.27 -11.68
CA GLY A 497 -31.93 -13.95 -12.31
C GLY A 497 -30.93 -15.09 -12.12
N PHE A 498 -30.19 -15.39 -13.17
CA PHE A 498 -29.11 -16.37 -13.16
C PHE A 498 -27.88 -15.83 -13.86
N ALA A 499 -26.71 -16.00 -13.27
CA ALA A 499 -25.45 -15.73 -13.92
C ALA A 499 -24.49 -16.90 -13.68
N TRP A 500 -23.59 -17.14 -14.66
CA TRP A 500 -22.51 -18.09 -14.54
C TRP A 500 -21.25 -17.56 -15.25
N GLY A 501 -20.10 -18.08 -14.90
CA GLY A 501 -18.88 -17.76 -15.59
C GLY A 501 -17.77 -18.74 -15.31
N ALA A 502 -16.72 -18.63 -16.14
CA ALA A 502 -15.49 -19.38 -16.01
C ALA A 502 -14.28 -18.46 -16.20
N GLU A 503 -13.22 -18.76 -15.48
CA GLU A 503 -11.96 -18.05 -15.53
C GLU A 503 -10.81 -19.04 -15.68
N PHE A 504 -9.91 -18.76 -16.61
CA PHE A 504 -8.59 -19.37 -16.66
C PHE A 504 -7.56 -18.27 -16.47
N ARG A 505 -6.59 -18.48 -15.54
CA ARG A 505 -5.58 -17.47 -15.18
C ARG A 505 -4.21 -18.11 -15.01
N LYS A 506 -3.19 -17.46 -15.54
CA LYS A 506 -1.77 -17.76 -15.28
C LYS A 506 -1.12 -16.57 -14.59
N GLU A 507 -0.42 -16.84 -13.49
CA GLU A 507 0.32 -15.86 -12.70
C GLU A 507 1.78 -16.28 -12.58
N SER A 508 2.71 -15.32 -12.60
CA SER A 508 4.11 -15.57 -12.30
C SER A 508 4.76 -14.41 -11.58
N LEU A 509 5.67 -14.72 -10.66
CA LEU A 509 6.52 -13.77 -9.95
C LEU A 509 7.97 -14.20 -10.09
N ASP A 510 8.81 -13.27 -10.58
CA ASP A 510 10.26 -13.44 -10.69
C ASP A 510 10.93 -12.24 -10.01
N ALA A 511 11.32 -12.39 -8.75
CA ALA A 511 12.06 -11.41 -7.97
C ALA A 511 13.49 -11.92 -7.77
N ARG A 512 14.48 -11.11 -8.14
CA ARG A 512 15.89 -11.50 -8.11
C ARG A 512 16.70 -10.60 -7.20
N THR A 513 17.74 -11.16 -6.59
CA THR A 513 18.74 -10.36 -5.88
C THR A 513 19.73 -9.70 -6.85
N SER A 514 20.54 -8.76 -6.35
CA SER A 514 21.53 -8.08 -7.16
C SER A 514 22.68 -9.00 -7.56
N ALA A 515 23.32 -8.72 -8.70
CA ALA A 515 24.53 -9.42 -9.13
C ALA A 515 25.69 -9.20 -8.14
N GLN A 516 25.73 -8.04 -7.48
CA GLN A 516 26.71 -7.69 -6.46
C GLN A 516 26.61 -8.55 -5.20
N VAL A 517 25.37 -8.93 -4.81
CA VAL A 517 25.18 -9.94 -3.77
C VAL A 517 25.72 -11.30 -4.23
N LEU A 518 25.31 -11.75 -5.42
CA LEU A 518 25.69 -13.07 -5.92
C LEU A 518 27.20 -13.23 -6.13
N SER A 519 27.92 -12.14 -6.44
CA SER A 519 29.39 -12.12 -6.53
C SER A 519 30.09 -11.99 -5.17
N GLY A 520 29.34 -11.84 -4.08
CA GLY A 520 29.91 -11.60 -2.74
C GLY A 520 30.52 -10.22 -2.54
N THR A 521 30.23 -9.27 -3.45
CA THR A 521 30.82 -7.92 -3.43
C THR A 521 30.09 -7.01 -2.44
N GLU A 522 28.80 -7.24 -2.19
CA GLU A 522 27.98 -6.39 -1.30
C GLU A 522 28.18 -6.78 0.16
N LEU A 523 28.50 -5.81 1.01
CA LEU A 523 28.46 -5.97 2.46
C LEU A 523 27.05 -5.86 2.98
N ARG A 524 26.68 -6.75 3.95
CA ARG A 524 25.37 -6.82 4.57
C ARG A 524 24.24 -7.00 3.55
N PRO A 525 24.31 -8.04 2.71
CA PRO A 525 23.38 -8.24 1.62
C PRO A 525 21.98 -8.57 2.13
N ALA A 526 20.95 -7.90 1.61
CA ALA A 526 19.55 -8.30 1.77
C ALA A 526 19.14 -9.12 0.54
N ILE A 527 18.79 -10.39 0.75
CA ILE A 527 18.42 -11.31 -0.32
C ILE A 527 16.89 -11.53 -0.25
N ASN A 528 16.25 -11.38 -1.40
CA ASN A 528 14.85 -11.76 -1.58
C ASN A 528 14.71 -12.32 -2.99
N VAL A 529 14.71 -13.65 -3.10
CA VAL A 529 14.58 -14.38 -4.36
C VAL A 529 13.29 -15.18 -4.32
N VAL A 530 12.43 -14.93 -5.31
CA VAL A 530 11.21 -15.71 -5.53
C VAL A 530 11.10 -15.97 -7.02
N ASN A 531 10.97 -17.23 -7.39
CA ASN A 531 10.67 -17.62 -8.76
C ASN A 531 9.54 -18.65 -8.71
N GLY A 532 8.34 -18.21 -9.07
CA GLY A 532 7.15 -19.06 -9.03
C GLY A 532 6.15 -18.70 -10.10
N GLU A 533 5.43 -19.69 -10.56
CA GLU A 533 4.28 -19.51 -11.45
C GLU A 533 3.17 -20.47 -11.03
N ARG A 534 1.93 -20.17 -11.41
CA ARG A 534 0.79 -21.04 -11.20
C ARG A 534 -0.31 -20.79 -12.21
N GLN A 535 -1.15 -21.80 -12.38
CA GLN A 535 -2.36 -21.77 -13.18
C GLN A 535 -3.59 -21.95 -12.30
N VAL A 536 -4.62 -21.23 -12.64
CA VAL A 536 -5.89 -21.23 -11.91
C VAL A 536 -7.01 -21.44 -12.91
N SER A 537 -7.89 -22.40 -12.64
CA SER A 537 -9.13 -22.61 -13.38
C SER A 537 -10.30 -22.48 -12.41
N ALA A 538 -11.31 -21.71 -12.77
CA ALA A 538 -12.46 -21.52 -11.90
C ALA A 538 -13.78 -21.48 -12.67
N ALA A 539 -14.84 -21.89 -11.99
CA ALA A 539 -16.21 -21.73 -12.47
C ALA A 539 -17.12 -21.29 -11.33
N TYR A 540 -18.09 -20.46 -11.66
CA TYR A 540 -19.05 -19.93 -10.67
C TYR A 540 -20.46 -19.84 -11.24
N ALA A 541 -21.44 -19.85 -10.33
CA ALA A 541 -22.83 -19.61 -10.65
C ALA A 541 -23.48 -18.78 -9.54
N GLU A 542 -24.46 -17.97 -9.93
CA GLU A 542 -25.21 -17.05 -9.07
C GLU A 542 -26.68 -17.09 -9.45
N LEU A 543 -27.55 -17.13 -8.44
CA LEU A 543 -29.01 -17.05 -8.56
C LEU A 543 -29.53 -15.88 -7.72
N SER A 544 -30.43 -15.08 -8.28
CA SER A 544 -31.24 -14.09 -7.58
C SER A 544 -32.71 -14.46 -7.68
N VAL A 545 -33.29 -14.78 -6.54
CA VAL A 545 -34.66 -15.32 -6.44
C VAL A 545 -35.55 -14.31 -5.72
N PRO A 546 -36.47 -13.63 -6.40
CA PRO A 546 -37.47 -12.80 -5.75
C PRO A 546 -38.53 -13.68 -5.07
N LEU A 547 -38.36 -13.92 -3.75
CA LEU A 547 -39.26 -14.74 -2.95
C LEU A 547 -40.62 -14.01 -2.69
N HIS A 548 -40.53 -12.72 -2.57
CA HIS A 548 -41.67 -11.79 -2.43
C HIS A 548 -41.30 -10.46 -3.10
N ARG A 549 -42.27 -9.63 -3.43
CA ARG A 549 -42.02 -8.31 -4.03
C ARG A 549 -41.04 -7.44 -3.22
N THR A 550 -40.97 -7.65 -1.92
CA THR A 550 -40.09 -6.94 -0.99
C THR A 550 -38.92 -7.80 -0.52
N LEU A 551 -38.83 -9.08 -0.92
CA LEU A 551 -37.85 -10.04 -0.39
C LEU A 551 -37.14 -10.79 -1.51
N GLU A 552 -35.83 -10.63 -1.58
CA GLU A 552 -34.96 -11.28 -2.55
C GLU A 552 -33.91 -12.12 -1.84
N LEU A 553 -33.72 -13.35 -2.34
CA LEU A 553 -32.65 -14.26 -1.92
C LEU A 553 -31.61 -14.37 -3.04
N GLN A 554 -30.34 -14.13 -2.71
CA GLN A 554 -29.19 -14.37 -3.59
C GLN A 554 -28.39 -15.57 -3.09
N VAL A 555 -28.06 -16.50 -3.99
CA VAL A 555 -27.23 -17.66 -3.72
C VAL A 555 -26.14 -17.71 -4.78
N ALA A 556 -24.87 -17.85 -4.36
CA ALA A 556 -23.74 -17.97 -5.27
C ALA A 556 -22.79 -19.05 -4.80
N GLY A 557 -22.06 -19.65 -5.74
CA GLY A 557 -21.00 -20.59 -5.45
C GLY A 557 -19.93 -20.55 -6.52
N ARG A 558 -18.66 -20.64 -6.09
CA ARG A 558 -17.49 -20.70 -6.96
C ARG A 558 -16.56 -21.84 -6.54
N GLY A 559 -16.13 -22.61 -7.52
CA GLY A 559 -15.05 -23.60 -7.40
C GLY A 559 -13.80 -23.09 -8.10
N ASP A 560 -12.67 -23.12 -7.41
CA ASP A 560 -11.36 -22.75 -7.93
C ASP A 560 -10.42 -23.97 -7.83
N HIS A 561 -9.63 -24.20 -8.87
CA HIS A 561 -8.57 -25.19 -8.92
C HIS A 561 -7.24 -24.49 -9.20
N TYR A 562 -6.28 -24.69 -8.32
CA TYR A 562 -4.91 -24.18 -8.40
C TYR A 562 -3.96 -25.37 -8.56
N ASP A 563 -3.00 -25.28 -9.46
CA ASP A 563 -2.02 -26.33 -9.73
C ASP A 563 -0.97 -26.51 -8.63
N ASP A 564 -0.86 -25.54 -7.70
CA ASP A 564 0.09 -25.54 -6.59
C ASP A 564 -0.50 -26.07 -5.27
N PHE A 565 -1.63 -25.56 -4.77
CA PHE A 565 -2.18 -25.99 -3.47
C PHE A 565 -3.51 -26.76 -3.56
N GLY A 566 -4.11 -26.91 -4.75
CA GLY A 566 -5.33 -27.70 -4.99
C GLY A 566 -6.61 -26.89 -5.06
N ASN A 567 -7.69 -27.36 -4.44
CA ASN A 567 -9.04 -26.87 -4.68
C ASN A 567 -9.57 -26.01 -3.54
N ALA A 568 -10.42 -25.01 -3.89
CA ALA A 568 -11.19 -24.22 -2.96
C ALA A 568 -12.64 -24.08 -3.44
N PHE A 569 -13.61 -24.05 -2.50
CA PHE A 569 -15.01 -23.79 -2.78
C PHE A 569 -15.55 -22.67 -1.91
N SER A 570 -16.18 -21.68 -2.52
CA SER A 570 -16.66 -20.45 -1.90
C SER A 570 -18.18 -20.28 -2.12
N PRO A 571 -19.02 -20.74 -1.18
CA PRO A 571 -20.47 -20.47 -1.20
C PRO A 571 -20.82 -19.11 -0.60
N LYS A 572 -21.91 -18.50 -1.07
CA LYS A 572 -22.53 -17.29 -0.50
C LYS A 572 -24.02 -17.38 -0.53
N VAL A 573 -24.64 -16.88 0.53
CA VAL A 573 -26.10 -16.64 0.63
C VAL A 573 -26.29 -15.22 1.13
N ALA A 574 -27.17 -14.45 0.49
CA ALA A 574 -27.51 -13.11 0.92
C ALA A 574 -29.01 -12.86 0.77
N LEU A 575 -29.56 -12.07 1.67
CA LEU A 575 -30.97 -11.71 1.73
C LEU A 575 -31.13 -10.19 1.67
N ARG A 576 -32.03 -9.70 0.84
CA ARG A 576 -32.47 -8.32 0.75
C ARG A 576 -33.95 -8.25 1.06
N TRP A 577 -34.31 -7.47 2.07
CA TRP A 577 -35.71 -7.29 2.46
C TRP A 577 -36.04 -5.80 2.57
N GLN A 578 -36.99 -5.35 1.81
CA GLN A 578 -37.46 -3.96 1.77
C GLN A 578 -38.92 -3.89 2.27
N PRO A 579 -39.13 -3.97 3.61
CA PRO A 579 -40.48 -3.96 4.18
C PRO A 579 -41.23 -2.65 3.93
N LEU A 580 -40.48 -1.54 3.76
CA LEU A 580 -41.01 -0.21 3.43
C LEU A 580 -40.15 0.37 2.31
N ASP A 581 -40.71 1.26 1.50
CA ASP A 581 -39.97 1.96 0.45
C ASP A 581 -38.77 2.72 1.01
N SER A 582 -38.89 3.20 2.25
CA SER A 582 -37.84 3.93 2.96
C SER A 582 -36.86 3.05 3.75
N LEU A 583 -37.10 1.74 3.87
CA LEU A 583 -36.26 0.87 4.72
C LEU A 583 -35.87 -0.40 3.98
N LEU A 584 -34.57 -0.57 3.80
CA LEU A 584 -33.94 -1.79 3.31
C LEU A 584 -33.19 -2.49 4.44
N LEU A 585 -33.46 -3.77 4.64
CA LEU A 585 -32.69 -4.66 5.51
C LEU A 585 -31.92 -5.65 4.65
N ARG A 586 -30.69 -5.95 5.04
CA ARG A 586 -29.81 -6.88 4.33
C ARG A 586 -29.02 -7.77 5.27
N GLY A 587 -28.71 -8.98 4.80
CA GLY A 587 -27.83 -9.89 5.54
C GLY A 587 -27.15 -10.84 4.59
N SER A 588 -25.89 -11.18 4.88
CA SER A 588 -25.12 -12.14 4.08
C SER A 588 -24.30 -13.06 4.95
N PHE A 589 -24.08 -14.27 4.43
CA PHE A 589 -23.11 -15.23 4.90
C PHE A 589 -22.32 -15.73 3.70
N SER A 590 -20.99 -15.71 3.81
CA SER A 590 -20.12 -16.29 2.79
C SER A 590 -18.92 -17.02 3.41
N ARG A 591 -18.44 -18.03 2.68
CA ARG A 591 -17.11 -18.60 2.89
C ARG A 591 -16.19 -18.10 1.79
N GLY A 592 -15.00 -17.70 2.18
CA GLY A 592 -13.97 -17.28 1.26
C GLY A 592 -12.66 -17.99 1.53
N PHE A 593 -11.69 -17.73 0.69
CA PHE A 593 -10.34 -18.22 0.86
C PHE A 593 -9.30 -17.23 0.32
N ARG A 594 -8.07 -17.39 0.77
CA ARG A 594 -6.88 -16.80 0.17
C ARG A 594 -5.91 -17.92 -0.22
N ALA A 595 -5.52 -17.95 -1.48
CA ALA A 595 -4.44 -18.80 -1.94
C ALA A 595 -3.12 -18.38 -1.26
N PRO A 596 -2.23 -19.29 -0.88
CA PRO A 596 -0.87 -18.91 -0.51
C PRO A 596 -0.27 -18.05 -1.62
N SER A 597 0.39 -16.95 -1.29
CA SER A 597 1.05 -16.12 -2.31
C SER A 597 2.27 -16.84 -2.90
N LEU A 598 2.69 -16.44 -4.10
CA LEU A 598 3.88 -17.05 -4.71
C LEU A 598 5.13 -16.94 -3.82
N PRO A 599 5.38 -15.83 -3.09
CA PRO A 599 6.47 -15.77 -2.09
C PRO A 599 6.33 -16.77 -0.94
N GLU A 600 5.10 -17.16 -0.58
CA GLU A 600 4.85 -18.10 0.51
C GLU A 600 5.04 -19.55 0.09
N ILE A 601 4.67 -19.92 -1.15
CA ILE A 601 4.60 -21.31 -1.60
C ILE A 601 5.74 -21.72 -2.54
N ALA A 602 6.19 -20.81 -3.42
CA ALA A 602 7.19 -21.12 -4.44
C ALA A 602 8.59 -21.30 -3.84
N PRO A 603 9.47 -22.04 -4.51
CA PRO A 603 10.87 -22.07 -4.16
C PRO A 603 11.48 -20.68 -4.15
N GLY A 604 12.13 -20.32 -3.06
CA GLY A 604 12.76 -19.03 -2.89
C GLY A 604 13.41 -18.92 -1.53
N GLN A 605 14.22 -17.86 -1.37
CA GLN A 605 14.90 -17.58 -0.12
C GLN A 605 14.90 -16.11 0.18
N THR A 606 14.58 -15.78 1.41
CA THR A 606 14.75 -14.42 1.94
C THR A 606 15.78 -14.44 3.05
N ILE A 607 16.77 -13.57 2.96
CA ILE A 607 17.72 -13.32 4.03
C ILE A 607 17.49 -11.89 4.54
N SER A 608 17.20 -11.78 5.82
CA SER A 608 16.96 -10.53 6.52
C SER A 608 17.71 -10.49 7.85
N TYR A 609 17.86 -9.30 8.39
CA TYR A 609 18.55 -9.06 9.65
C TYR A 609 17.54 -8.59 10.69
N GLY A 610 17.67 -9.13 11.88
CA GLY A 610 16.84 -8.79 13.03
C GLY A 610 17.63 -8.92 14.33
N SER A 611 16.97 -8.78 15.46
CA SER A 611 17.55 -9.04 16.77
C SER A 611 16.66 -9.97 17.57
N VAL A 612 17.27 -10.79 18.40
CA VAL A 612 16.62 -11.67 19.36
C VAL A 612 17.27 -11.51 20.73
N ILE A 613 16.54 -11.83 21.77
CA ILE A 613 17.08 -12.04 23.13
C ILE A 613 17.50 -13.51 23.20
N ASP A 614 18.78 -13.75 23.37
CA ASP A 614 19.33 -15.11 23.43
C ASP A 614 19.73 -15.46 24.87
N PRO A 615 18.96 -16.30 25.57
CA PRO A 615 19.29 -16.70 26.93
C PRO A 615 20.56 -17.55 27.04
N LEU A 616 21.01 -18.14 25.90
CA LEU A 616 22.21 -18.98 25.81
C LEU A 616 23.42 -18.25 25.20
N ASP A 617 23.34 -16.94 25.01
CA ASP A 617 24.50 -16.18 24.48
C ASP A 617 25.66 -16.23 25.49
N PRO A 618 26.82 -16.76 25.13
CA PRO A 618 27.94 -16.91 26.04
C PRO A 618 28.56 -15.57 26.48
N LEU A 619 28.39 -14.50 25.72
CA LEU A 619 28.96 -13.17 26.03
C LEU A 619 27.99 -12.32 26.84
N GLN A 620 26.70 -12.44 26.56
CA GLN A 620 25.63 -11.63 27.17
C GLN A 620 24.33 -12.46 27.27
N PRO A 621 24.24 -13.42 28.17
CA PRO A 621 23.01 -14.20 28.36
C PRO A 621 21.80 -13.32 28.60
N GLY A 622 20.74 -13.51 27.82
CA GLY A 622 19.53 -12.68 27.87
C GLY A 622 19.67 -11.27 27.27
N GLY A 623 20.80 -10.94 26.67
CA GLY A 623 20.97 -9.68 25.94
C GLY A 623 20.42 -9.72 24.52
N SER A 624 20.13 -8.54 23.95
CA SER A 624 19.72 -8.43 22.57
C SER A 624 20.87 -8.69 21.61
N ARG A 625 20.68 -9.62 20.67
CA ARG A 625 21.67 -10.03 19.68
C ARG A 625 21.17 -9.85 18.27
N GLY A 626 21.98 -9.23 17.41
CA GLY A 626 21.74 -9.20 15.98
C GLY A 626 21.87 -10.60 15.38
N VAL A 627 20.86 -11.05 14.62
CA VAL A 627 20.82 -12.36 13.97
C VAL A 627 20.43 -12.25 12.52
N THR A 628 20.89 -13.24 11.74
CA THR A 628 20.44 -13.45 10.37
C THR A 628 19.26 -14.39 10.35
N ASN A 629 18.16 -13.97 9.73
CA ASN A 629 16.99 -14.79 9.49
C ASN A 629 16.96 -15.26 8.05
N ILE A 630 16.89 -16.57 7.83
CA ILE A 630 16.76 -17.21 6.52
C ILE A 630 15.36 -17.81 6.45
N ARG A 631 14.56 -17.32 5.50
CA ARG A 631 13.19 -17.81 5.28
C ARG A 631 13.05 -18.43 3.91
N THR A 632 12.33 -19.52 3.82
CA THR A 632 12.04 -20.22 2.57
C THR A 632 10.54 -20.36 2.34
N GLY A 633 10.14 -20.49 1.08
CA GLY A 633 8.78 -20.88 0.73
C GLY A 633 8.46 -22.31 1.22
N ASN A 634 7.17 -22.62 1.30
CA ASN A 634 6.69 -23.92 1.70
C ASN A 634 5.64 -24.44 0.69
N PRO A 635 5.99 -25.48 -0.12
CA PRO A 635 5.07 -26.04 -1.12
C PRO A 635 3.88 -26.80 -0.50
N ASP A 636 3.94 -27.17 0.78
CA ASP A 636 2.88 -27.91 1.47
C ASP A 636 1.78 -27.01 2.03
N LEU A 637 1.83 -25.70 1.78
CA LEU A 637 0.83 -24.77 2.25
C LEU A 637 -0.55 -25.04 1.66
N LYS A 638 -1.56 -24.82 2.50
CA LYS A 638 -2.98 -24.88 2.13
C LYS A 638 -3.55 -23.47 2.12
N ALA A 639 -4.68 -23.29 1.43
CA ALA A 639 -5.41 -22.03 1.45
C ALA A 639 -5.80 -21.61 2.88
N GLU A 640 -5.68 -20.32 3.17
CA GLU A 640 -6.39 -19.71 4.29
C GLU A 640 -7.89 -19.72 4.00
N ARG A 641 -8.72 -19.90 5.01
CA ARG A 641 -10.17 -19.96 4.89
C ARG A 641 -10.80 -18.81 5.67
N SER A 642 -11.95 -18.33 5.19
CA SER A 642 -12.71 -17.32 5.92
C SER A 642 -14.20 -17.66 6.01
N ARG A 643 -14.85 -17.14 7.04
CA ARG A 643 -16.30 -17.05 7.23
C ARG A 643 -16.65 -15.59 7.46
N ASN A 644 -17.50 -15.06 6.62
CA ASN A 644 -17.92 -13.67 6.66
C ASN A 644 -19.41 -13.59 6.95
N PHE A 645 -19.78 -12.73 7.87
CA PHE A 645 -21.16 -12.41 8.24
C PHE A 645 -21.33 -10.89 8.12
N ASN A 646 -22.41 -10.49 7.51
CA ASN A 646 -22.83 -9.11 7.42
C ASN A 646 -24.33 -8.97 7.68
N VAL A 647 -24.73 -7.95 8.44
CA VAL A 647 -26.13 -7.58 8.68
C VAL A 647 -26.22 -6.06 8.66
N GLY A 648 -27.14 -5.51 7.87
CA GLY A 648 -27.23 -4.07 7.74
C GLY A 648 -28.66 -3.59 7.48
N ALA A 649 -28.82 -2.29 7.67
CA ALA A 649 -30.05 -1.55 7.38
C ALA A 649 -29.68 -0.26 6.64
N VAL A 650 -30.51 0.10 5.64
CA VAL A 650 -30.45 1.40 4.97
C VAL A 650 -31.81 2.07 5.10
N TRP A 651 -31.81 3.26 5.65
CA TRP A 651 -32.99 4.09 5.82
C TRP A 651 -32.92 5.32 4.93
N SER A 652 -33.86 5.42 3.99
CA SER A 652 -33.96 6.51 3.01
C SER A 652 -35.41 7.03 3.01
N PRO A 653 -35.74 7.92 3.96
CA PRO A 653 -37.13 8.40 4.13
C PRO A 653 -37.59 9.29 2.97
N ASP A 654 -36.66 9.89 2.26
CA ASP A 654 -36.87 10.78 1.12
C ASP A 654 -35.72 10.63 0.12
N GLY A 655 -35.77 11.33 -1.02
CA GLY A 655 -34.75 11.31 -2.05
C GLY A 655 -33.45 12.02 -1.66
N ASP A 656 -33.42 12.81 -0.61
CA ASP A 656 -32.31 13.64 -0.18
C ASP A 656 -31.56 13.07 1.04
N THR A 657 -32.12 12.03 1.70
CA THR A 657 -31.56 11.42 2.92
C THR A 657 -31.30 9.93 2.73
N SER A 658 -30.11 9.47 3.10
CA SER A 658 -29.77 8.06 3.19
C SER A 658 -28.86 7.80 4.40
N ILE A 659 -29.21 6.81 5.22
CA ILE A 659 -28.41 6.38 6.37
C ILE A 659 -28.31 4.86 6.34
N GLY A 660 -27.11 4.35 6.19
CA GLY A 660 -26.78 2.93 6.20
C GLY A 660 -25.93 2.55 7.40
N LEU A 661 -26.28 1.47 8.08
CA LEU A 661 -25.50 0.88 9.17
C LEU A 661 -25.35 -0.61 8.92
N ASP A 662 -24.12 -1.08 8.84
CA ASP A 662 -23.76 -2.47 8.65
C ASP A 662 -22.88 -2.97 9.80
N TRP A 663 -23.25 -4.11 10.38
CA TRP A 663 -22.40 -4.89 11.24
C TRP A 663 -21.73 -6.00 10.43
N TYR A 664 -20.42 -6.20 10.65
CA TYR A 664 -19.67 -7.28 10.03
C TYR A 664 -18.90 -8.12 11.05
N ARG A 665 -18.65 -9.37 10.71
CA ARG A 665 -17.72 -10.27 11.38
C ARG A 665 -17.00 -11.14 10.34
N ILE A 666 -15.68 -11.16 10.43
CA ILE A 666 -14.79 -11.97 9.58
C ILE A 666 -13.98 -12.87 10.48
N GLU A 667 -14.06 -14.16 10.23
CA GLU A 667 -13.25 -15.19 10.89
C GLU A 667 -12.33 -15.81 9.85
N GLN A 668 -11.03 -15.88 10.14
CA GLN A 668 -10.04 -16.51 9.27
C GLN A 668 -9.33 -17.63 10.02
N ASP A 669 -9.19 -18.77 9.36
CA ASP A 669 -8.50 -19.96 9.85
C ASP A 669 -7.34 -20.30 8.90
N ASN A 670 -6.36 -21.07 9.39
CA ASN A 670 -5.19 -21.51 8.62
C ASN A 670 -4.34 -20.35 8.07
N LEU A 671 -4.21 -19.26 8.79
CA LEU A 671 -3.39 -18.12 8.36
C LEU A 671 -1.96 -18.55 8.07
N VAL A 672 -1.46 -18.18 6.89
CA VAL A 672 -0.07 -18.42 6.50
C VAL A 672 0.84 -17.37 7.14
N LYS A 673 1.68 -17.82 8.04
CA LYS A 673 2.65 -16.98 8.78
C LYS A 673 3.95 -17.72 8.99
N PRO A 674 5.09 -17.01 9.06
CA PRO A 674 6.31 -17.59 9.62
C PRO A 674 6.27 -17.47 11.14
N ASP A 675 6.95 -18.37 11.84
CA ASP A 675 7.23 -18.18 13.25
C ASP A 675 8.15 -16.96 13.46
N SER A 676 8.03 -16.28 14.58
CA SER A 676 8.98 -15.21 14.90
C SER A 676 10.34 -15.80 15.27
N ALA A 677 11.43 -15.12 14.89
CA ALA A 677 12.78 -15.56 15.24
C ALA A 677 12.95 -15.73 16.76
N GLN A 678 12.34 -14.84 17.56
CA GLN A 678 12.36 -14.94 19.02
C GLN A 678 11.65 -16.21 19.49
N PHE A 679 10.49 -16.53 18.93
CA PHE A 679 9.75 -17.73 19.34
C PHE A 679 10.54 -19.02 19.03
N ILE A 680 11.26 -19.07 17.91
CA ILE A 680 12.14 -20.19 17.57
C ILE A 680 13.29 -20.31 18.59
N VAL A 681 13.90 -19.19 18.98
CA VAL A 681 14.99 -19.14 19.97
C VAL A 681 14.51 -19.56 21.36
N ASP A 682 13.31 -19.13 21.76
CA ASP A 682 12.72 -19.44 23.05
C ASP A 682 12.24 -20.90 23.17
N ASN A 683 12.00 -21.57 22.02
CA ASN A 683 11.43 -22.90 21.97
C ASN A 683 12.26 -23.87 21.09
N PRO A 684 13.55 -24.07 21.37
CA PRO A 684 14.43 -24.86 20.50
C PRO A 684 14.00 -26.35 20.38
N ALA A 685 13.30 -26.87 21.37
CA ALA A 685 12.77 -28.22 21.35
C ALA A 685 11.63 -28.42 20.32
N LEU A 686 10.84 -27.37 20.06
CA LEU A 686 9.79 -27.38 19.02
C LEU A 686 10.40 -27.18 17.63
N PHE A 687 11.58 -26.60 17.52
CA PHE A 687 12.25 -26.24 16.28
C PHE A 687 13.67 -26.81 16.20
N PRO A 688 13.82 -28.14 16.21
CA PRO A 688 15.14 -28.76 16.19
C PRO A 688 15.91 -28.36 14.94
N GLY A 689 17.18 -27.93 15.14
CA GLY A 689 18.09 -27.55 14.07
C GLY A 689 17.80 -26.22 13.39
N ARG A 690 16.77 -25.45 13.78
CA ARG A 690 16.48 -24.15 13.17
C ARG A 690 17.35 -23.01 13.70
N VAL A 691 17.90 -23.12 14.92
CA VAL A 691 18.86 -22.18 15.48
C VAL A 691 20.27 -22.73 15.26
N GLN A 692 21.02 -22.15 14.34
CA GLN A 692 22.40 -22.53 14.07
C GLN A 692 23.34 -21.67 14.89
N ARG A 693 24.22 -22.33 15.63
CA ARG A 693 25.23 -21.70 16.52
C ARG A 693 26.64 -22.00 16.02
N ASP A 694 27.56 -21.06 16.25
CA ASP A 694 28.98 -21.26 16.01
C ASP A 694 29.65 -22.14 17.10
N ALA A 695 30.93 -22.43 16.92
CA ALA A 695 31.70 -23.22 17.88
C ALA A 695 31.80 -22.56 19.27
N GLN A 696 31.54 -21.26 19.37
CA GLN A 696 31.49 -20.50 20.60
C GLN A 696 30.08 -20.43 21.22
N GLY A 697 29.07 -21.09 20.60
CA GLY A 697 27.69 -21.12 21.08
C GLY A 697 26.81 -19.90 20.68
N ARG A 698 27.30 -18.95 19.88
CA ARG A 698 26.58 -17.76 19.44
C ARG A 698 25.70 -18.09 18.25
N ILE A 699 24.50 -17.51 18.18
CA ILE A 699 23.60 -17.69 17.04
C ILE A 699 24.23 -17.10 15.78
N GLN A 700 24.43 -17.95 14.77
CA GLN A 700 24.85 -17.52 13.42
C GLN A 700 23.67 -17.14 12.57
N PHE A 701 22.66 -18.00 12.47
CA PHE A 701 21.43 -17.73 11.75
C PHE A 701 20.28 -18.58 12.30
N ILE A 702 19.08 -18.12 11.98
CA ILE A 702 17.83 -18.79 12.30
C ILE A 702 17.13 -19.10 10.98
N THR A 703 16.81 -20.38 10.76
CA THR A 703 16.03 -20.79 9.61
C THR A 703 14.54 -20.80 9.94
N ASN A 704 13.72 -20.33 9.01
CA ASN A 704 12.29 -20.24 9.16
C ASN A 704 11.57 -20.64 7.87
N GLN A 705 10.32 -21.04 7.98
CA GLN A 705 9.47 -21.41 6.87
C GLN A 705 8.05 -20.92 7.13
N TYR A 706 7.30 -20.65 6.08
CA TYR A 706 5.88 -20.36 6.20
C TYR A 706 5.09 -21.60 6.60
N ALA A 707 4.08 -21.44 7.44
CA ALA A 707 3.19 -22.52 7.87
C ALA A 707 1.75 -22.02 7.98
N ASN A 708 0.78 -22.91 7.77
CA ASN A 708 -0.63 -22.65 8.09
C ASN A 708 -0.82 -22.71 9.59
N GLN A 709 -0.76 -21.56 10.25
CA GLN A 709 -0.87 -21.44 11.70
C GLN A 709 -1.58 -20.16 12.06
N GLY A 710 -2.43 -20.24 13.05
CA GLY A 710 -3.11 -19.09 13.59
C GLY A 710 -4.50 -18.90 13.02
N GLU A 711 -5.21 -18.04 13.72
CA GLU A 711 -6.57 -17.63 13.45
C GLU A 711 -6.67 -16.12 13.64
N LEU A 712 -7.67 -15.52 13.02
CA LEU A 712 -7.99 -14.11 13.18
C LEU A 712 -9.51 -13.93 13.19
N THR A 713 -10.02 -13.14 14.11
CA THR A 713 -11.42 -12.69 14.09
C THR A 713 -11.47 -11.19 14.22
N THR A 714 -12.12 -10.54 13.26
CA THR A 714 -12.41 -9.10 13.32
C THR A 714 -13.92 -8.85 13.19
N SER A 715 -14.41 -7.85 13.91
CA SER A 715 -15.81 -7.40 13.82
C SER A 715 -15.90 -5.89 14.03
N GLY A 716 -16.91 -5.27 13.43
CA GLY A 716 -17.11 -3.83 13.52
C GLY A 716 -18.44 -3.38 12.98
N LEU A 717 -18.61 -2.07 12.98
CA LEU A 717 -19.76 -1.34 12.44
C LEU A 717 -19.27 -0.36 11.37
N ASP A 718 -19.95 -0.34 10.24
CA ASP A 718 -19.77 0.65 9.18
C ASP A 718 -21.03 1.52 9.12
N LEU A 719 -20.88 2.84 9.27
CA LEU A 719 -21.96 3.83 9.16
C LEU A 719 -21.70 4.70 7.93
N GLU A 720 -22.69 4.81 7.08
CA GLU A 720 -22.72 5.76 5.97
C GLU A 720 -23.98 6.61 6.06
N ALA A 721 -23.83 7.92 5.96
CA ALA A 721 -24.97 8.83 5.99
C ALA A 721 -24.74 9.96 5.00
N ASN A 722 -25.78 10.35 4.30
CA ASN A 722 -25.81 11.58 3.54
C ASN A 722 -27.16 12.27 3.67
N ARG A 723 -27.14 13.59 3.61
CA ARG A 723 -28.32 14.41 3.52
C ARG A 723 -28.04 15.67 2.73
N SER A 724 -28.87 15.92 1.71
CA SER A 724 -28.86 17.15 0.95
C SER A 724 -30.07 18.02 1.32
N PHE A 725 -29.88 19.31 1.39
CA PHE A 725 -30.93 20.27 1.59
C PHE A 725 -30.70 21.55 0.80
N ARG A 726 -31.74 22.04 0.15
CA ARG A 726 -31.72 23.27 -0.64
C ARG A 726 -32.28 24.43 0.19
N THR A 727 -31.67 25.57 0.05
CA THR A 727 -32.07 26.81 0.69
C THR A 727 -32.29 27.90 -0.35
N GLU A 728 -33.30 28.72 -0.15
CA GLU A 728 -33.52 29.90 -0.99
C GLU A 728 -32.36 30.89 -0.82
N GLY A 729 -31.66 31.19 -1.90
CA GLY A 729 -30.57 32.18 -1.94
C GLY A 729 -29.18 31.72 -1.45
N TRP A 730 -29.08 30.61 -0.68
CA TRP A 730 -27.79 30.10 -0.19
C TRP A 730 -27.32 28.83 -0.90
N GLY A 731 -28.10 28.33 -1.86
CA GLY A 731 -27.76 27.13 -2.65
C GLY A 731 -28.05 25.81 -1.94
N THR A 732 -27.29 24.78 -2.32
CA THR A 732 -27.46 23.42 -1.84
C THR A 732 -26.36 23.05 -0.87
N PHE A 733 -26.72 22.48 0.27
CA PHE A 733 -25.79 21.90 1.24
C PHE A 733 -25.96 20.38 1.25
N THR A 734 -24.85 19.66 1.24
CA THR A 734 -24.84 18.20 1.40
C THR A 734 -23.90 17.83 2.55
N VAL A 735 -24.42 17.21 3.58
CA VAL A 735 -23.64 16.61 4.67
C VAL A 735 -23.49 15.12 4.37
N ALA A 736 -22.26 14.64 4.30
CA ALA A 736 -21.97 13.22 4.11
C ALA A 736 -20.98 12.71 5.16
N GLY A 737 -21.19 11.49 5.64
CA GLY A 737 -20.34 10.86 6.62
C GLY A 737 -20.11 9.39 6.32
N SER A 738 -18.87 8.93 6.46
CA SER A 738 -18.50 7.52 6.38
C SER A 738 -17.60 7.19 7.57
N TRP A 739 -18.07 6.28 8.43
CA TRP A 739 -17.41 5.94 9.70
C TRP A 739 -17.34 4.44 9.89
N THR A 740 -16.21 3.95 10.37
CA THR A 740 -16.00 2.56 10.78
C THR A 740 -15.63 2.51 12.26
N HIS A 741 -16.31 1.66 13.00
CA HIS A 741 -15.99 1.36 14.40
C HIS A 741 -15.60 -0.10 14.56
N LEU A 742 -14.33 -0.36 14.89
CA LEU A 742 -13.78 -1.68 15.12
C LEU A 742 -14.16 -2.16 16.53
N LEU A 743 -15.03 -3.16 16.63
CA LEU A 743 -15.46 -3.75 17.89
C LEU A 743 -14.40 -4.67 18.47
N SER A 744 -13.82 -5.55 17.63
CA SER A 744 -12.75 -6.47 18.04
C SER A 744 -11.84 -6.81 16.88
N PHE A 745 -10.56 -7.12 17.20
CA PHE A 745 -9.56 -7.66 16.30
C PHE A 745 -8.71 -8.67 17.07
N LYS A 746 -9.12 -9.94 17.05
CA LYS A 746 -8.55 -11.00 17.86
C LYS A 746 -7.63 -11.89 17.06
N GLN A 747 -6.38 -11.97 17.45
CA GLN A 747 -5.37 -12.82 16.84
C GLN A 747 -4.35 -13.26 17.90
N PRO A 748 -3.88 -14.51 17.90
CA PRO A 748 -2.75 -14.91 18.73
C PRO A 748 -1.50 -14.08 18.38
N LEU A 749 -0.76 -13.65 19.39
CA LEU A 749 0.54 -12.99 19.21
C LEU A 749 1.61 -14.00 18.78
N VAL A 750 1.49 -15.22 19.27
CA VAL A 750 2.34 -16.35 18.99
C VAL A 750 1.45 -17.56 18.74
N ALA A 751 1.85 -18.45 17.85
CA ALA A 751 1.11 -19.68 17.56
C ALA A 751 0.85 -20.48 18.85
N GLY A 752 -0.39 -20.99 19.01
CA GLY A 752 -0.82 -21.77 20.18
C GLY A 752 -1.20 -20.96 21.42
N GLN A 753 -1.04 -19.64 21.41
CA GLN A 753 -1.53 -18.78 22.49
C GLN A 753 -2.99 -18.35 22.28
N ALA A 754 -3.64 -17.98 23.39
CA ALA A 754 -4.98 -17.40 23.29
C ALA A 754 -4.98 -16.12 22.45
N PRO A 755 -6.03 -15.90 21.61
CA PRO A 755 -6.12 -14.69 20.80
C PRO A 755 -6.14 -13.40 21.65
N TYR A 756 -5.31 -12.45 21.26
CA TYR A 756 -5.25 -11.12 21.88
C TYR A 756 -6.10 -10.13 21.06
N ASP A 757 -6.90 -9.30 21.74
CA ASP A 757 -7.69 -8.24 21.08
C ASP A 757 -6.83 -7.00 20.81
N GLY A 758 -6.53 -6.75 19.53
CA GLY A 758 -5.76 -5.62 19.04
C GLY A 758 -6.58 -4.36 18.79
N ALA A 759 -7.92 -4.41 18.89
CA ALA A 759 -8.75 -3.25 18.67
C ALA A 759 -8.49 -2.14 19.70
N GLY A 760 -8.16 -0.94 19.25
CA GLY A 760 -7.81 0.19 20.10
C GLY A 760 -6.42 0.12 20.69
N ASN A 761 -5.51 -0.69 20.14
CA ASN A 761 -4.09 -0.72 20.54
C ASN A 761 -3.17 -1.01 19.34
N ASN A 762 -1.85 -1.10 19.57
CA ASN A 762 -0.86 -1.29 18.52
C ASN A 762 -0.13 -2.65 18.55
N ARG A 763 -0.68 -3.67 19.21
CA ARG A 763 -0.06 -5.01 19.27
C ARG A 763 -0.05 -5.73 17.92
N HIS A 764 -1.06 -5.52 17.11
CA HIS A 764 -1.18 -6.08 15.74
C HIS A 764 -1.02 -5.00 14.65
N GLY A 765 -0.19 -3.98 14.90
CA GLY A 765 -0.19 -2.71 14.20
C GLY A 765 -1.18 -1.74 14.83
N ALA A 766 -1.06 -0.44 14.54
CA ALA A 766 -2.00 0.53 15.06
C ALA A 766 -3.41 0.30 14.49
N LEU A 767 -4.34 -0.08 15.36
CA LEU A 767 -5.74 -0.36 15.04
C LEU A 767 -6.67 0.53 15.88
N PRO A 768 -6.80 1.82 15.52
CA PRO A 768 -7.78 2.71 16.18
C PRO A 768 -9.18 2.14 16.12
N ARG A 769 -9.97 2.26 17.21
CA ARG A 769 -11.33 1.73 17.22
C ARG A 769 -12.26 2.45 16.26
N THR A 770 -12.12 3.76 16.14
CA THR A 770 -13.01 4.57 15.29
C THR A 770 -12.19 5.37 14.30
N ARG A 771 -12.59 5.28 13.04
CA ARG A 771 -12.08 6.10 11.97
C ARG A 771 -13.24 6.55 11.08
N GLY A 772 -13.18 7.79 10.60
CA GLY A 772 -14.22 8.27 9.68
C GLY A 772 -13.91 9.62 9.10
N THR A 773 -14.75 9.96 8.13
CA THR A 773 -14.75 11.27 7.47
C THR A 773 -16.18 11.81 7.49
N THR A 774 -16.31 13.09 7.81
CA THR A 774 -17.55 13.85 7.63
C THR A 774 -17.26 15.05 6.76
N SER A 775 -18.04 15.26 5.72
CA SER A 775 -17.90 16.41 4.82
C SER A 775 -19.18 17.23 4.78
N LEU A 776 -18.99 18.53 4.64
CA LEU A 776 -20.03 19.49 4.29
C LEU A 776 -19.67 20.05 2.91
N ASN A 777 -20.49 19.73 1.93
CA ASN A 777 -20.41 20.32 0.60
C ASN A 777 -21.45 21.45 0.51
N TRP A 778 -21.04 22.59 -0.05
CA TRP A 778 -21.87 23.74 -0.34
C TRP A 778 -21.71 24.12 -1.82
N ALA A 779 -22.81 24.21 -2.54
CA ALA A 779 -22.87 24.61 -3.94
C ALA A 779 -23.87 25.75 -4.12
N VAL A 780 -23.41 26.88 -4.71
CA VAL A 780 -24.23 28.06 -4.99
C VAL A 780 -23.71 28.75 -6.24
N GLY A 781 -24.59 28.90 -7.27
CA GLY A 781 -24.19 29.44 -8.55
C GLY A 781 -23.00 28.65 -9.13
N ASP A 782 -21.92 29.37 -9.47
CA ASP A 782 -20.72 28.80 -10.05
C ASP A 782 -19.69 28.35 -8.99
N TRP A 783 -20.02 28.41 -7.72
CA TRP A 783 -19.12 28.03 -6.63
C TRP A 783 -19.52 26.71 -5.99
N SER A 784 -18.53 25.87 -5.74
CA SER A 784 -18.66 24.73 -4.86
C SER A 784 -17.55 24.71 -3.84
N SER A 785 -17.86 24.28 -2.61
CA SER A 785 -16.88 24.16 -1.54
C SER A 785 -17.15 22.92 -0.71
N THR A 786 -16.12 22.21 -0.34
CA THR A 786 -16.22 21.02 0.55
C THR A 786 -15.24 21.19 1.72
N LEU A 787 -15.79 21.20 2.92
CA LEU A 787 -15.03 21.12 4.17
C LEU A 787 -15.13 19.69 4.70
N SER A 788 -13.98 19.02 4.83
CA SER A 788 -13.91 17.62 5.27
C SER A 788 -13.19 17.51 6.61
N LEU A 789 -13.82 16.84 7.58
CA LEU A 789 -13.22 16.46 8.85
C LEU A 789 -12.86 14.99 8.81
N GLN A 790 -11.58 14.66 8.93
CA GLN A 790 -11.08 13.32 9.12
C GLN A 790 -10.82 13.09 10.61
N TYR A 791 -11.21 11.92 11.10
CA TYR A 791 -11.04 11.55 12.51
C TYR A 791 -10.44 10.15 12.64
N VAL A 792 -9.46 10.03 13.55
CA VAL A 792 -8.87 8.76 13.99
C VAL A 792 -8.86 8.76 15.51
N SER A 793 -9.51 7.78 16.14
CA SER A 793 -9.52 7.68 17.61
C SER A 793 -8.12 7.36 18.16
N GLY A 794 -7.88 7.79 19.38
CA GLY A 794 -6.67 7.38 20.10
C GLY A 794 -6.64 5.87 20.36
N TYR A 795 -5.43 5.34 20.54
CA TYR A 795 -5.21 3.92 20.85
C TYR A 795 -4.13 3.73 21.93
N ASP A 796 -4.19 2.58 22.64
CA ASP A 796 -3.27 2.27 23.71
C ASP A 796 -1.96 1.71 23.14
N GLN A 797 -0.86 2.18 23.67
CA GLN A 797 0.45 1.58 23.44
C GLN A 797 0.61 0.28 24.19
N ARG A 798 0.89 -0.80 23.47
CA ARG A 798 1.07 -2.14 24.04
C ARG A 798 2.39 -2.79 23.64
N VAL A 799 3.24 -2.10 22.84
CA VAL A 799 4.53 -2.64 22.40
C VAL A 799 5.60 -2.34 23.43
N ALA A 800 6.30 -3.37 23.86
CA ALA A 800 7.67 -3.53 24.40
C ALA A 800 8.31 -2.42 25.28
N THR A 801 7.83 -1.19 25.30
CA THR A 801 8.18 -0.20 26.32
C THR A 801 7.76 -0.68 27.71
N ALA A 802 6.83 -1.63 27.80
CA ALA A 802 6.45 -2.31 29.04
C ALA A 802 7.58 -3.15 29.67
N THR A 803 8.56 -3.60 28.90
CA THR A 803 9.74 -4.32 29.43
C THR A 803 10.83 -3.36 29.92
N SER A 804 10.94 -2.18 29.31
CA SER A 804 11.91 -1.15 29.75
C SER A 804 11.30 -0.12 30.71
N ASN A 805 9.97 0.01 30.75
CA ASN A 805 9.27 0.93 31.66
C ASN A 805 7.82 0.47 31.96
N PRO A 806 7.63 -0.46 32.93
CA PRO A 806 6.33 -1.11 33.22
C PRO A 806 5.20 -0.15 33.64
N GLY A 807 5.52 1.13 33.94
CA GLY A 807 4.57 2.16 34.39
C GLY A 807 4.01 3.05 33.26
N LEU A 808 4.54 3.00 32.07
CA LEU A 808 4.09 3.83 30.94
C LEU A 808 2.89 3.19 30.23
N ARG A 809 1.69 3.53 30.69
CA ARG A 809 0.44 3.32 29.97
C ARG A 809 0.14 4.56 29.14
N ASP A 810 0.93 4.81 28.13
CA ASP A 810 0.68 5.98 27.29
C ASP A 810 -0.30 5.65 26.19
N ARG A 811 -1.27 6.52 26.03
CA ARG A 811 -2.25 6.47 24.98
C ARG A 811 -1.86 7.46 23.90
N VAL A 812 -1.76 6.99 22.66
CA VAL A 812 -1.68 7.87 21.49
C VAL A 812 -2.99 8.66 21.40
N LYS A 813 -2.87 10.00 21.33
CA LYS A 813 -4.03 10.89 21.35
C LYS A 813 -4.87 10.74 20.09
N PRO A 814 -6.18 11.02 20.15
CA PRO A 814 -6.99 11.07 18.94
C PRO A 814 -6.51 12.19 18.01
N TYR A 815 -6.67 11.95 16.73
CA TYR A 815 -6.31 12.88 15.67
C TYR A 815 -7.52 13.31 14.87
N HIS A 816 -7.56 14.56 14.49
CA HIS A 816 -8.53 15.11 13.55
C HIS A 816 -7.80 16.08 12.63
N GLN A 817 -8.18 16.05 11.37
CA GLN A 817 -7.64 16.91 10.31
C GLN A 817 -8.82 17.53 9.56
N LEU A 818 -8.71 18.81 9.27
CA LEU A 818 -9.65 19.55 8.43
C LEU A 818 -9.01 19.75 7.06
N ASP A 819 -9.76 19.45 6.01
CA ASP A 819 -9.38 19.70 4.61
C ASP A 819 -10.44 20.58 3.97
N LEU A 820 -10.02 21.57 3.18
CA LEU A 820 -10.89 22.47 2.44
C LEU A 820 -10.63 22.31 0.94
N TYR A 821 -11.69 22.19 0.17
CA TYR A 821 -11.68 22.26 -1.29
C TYR A 821 -12.67 23.34 -1.75
N VAL A 822 -12.29 24.16 -2.71
CA VAL A 822 -13.15 25.17 -3.33
C VAL A 822 -12.96 25.10 -4.84
N ALA A 823 -14.05 25.10 -5.59
CA ALA A 823 -14.03 25.20 -7.04
C ALA A 823 -14.91 26.34 -7.54
N TYR A 824 -14.49 26.95 -8.64
CA TYR A 824 -15.20 28.01 -9.35
C TYR A 824 -15.34 27.68 -10.83
N GLU A 825 -16.59 27.74 -11.34
CA GLU A 825 -16.95 27.35 -12.70
C GLU A 825 -17.59 28.50 -13.50
N GLY A 826 -17.53 29.74 -13.00
CA GLY A 826 -18.13 30.92 -13.64
C GLY A 826 -17.37 31.43 -14.90
N ILE A 827 -16.29 30.76 -15.31
CA ILE A 827 -15.60 31.00 -16.57
C ILE A 827 -15.96 29.89 -17.53
N ALA A 828 -16.45 30.24 -18.70
CA ALA A 828 -16.89 29.26 -19.71
C ALA A 828 -15.86 28.12 -19.89
N ASN A 829 -16.31 26.90 -19.83
CA ASN A 829 -15.52 25.67 -20.01
C ASN A 829 -14.33 25.51 -19.05
N THR A 830 -14.24 26.33 -17.98
CA THR A 830 -13.09 26.37 -17.08
C THR A 830 -13.52 26.08 -15.65
N THR A 831 -12.84 25.14 -15.00
CA THR A 831 -12.92 24.94 -13.55
C THR A 831 -11.60 25.36 -12.92
N LEU A 832 -11.64 26.33 -11.99
CA LEU A 832 -10.52 26.69 -11.13
C LEU A 832 -10.72 26.03 -9.76
N SER A 833 -9.66 25.49 -9.17
CA SER A 833 -9.76 24.83 -7.86
C SER A 833 -8.65 25.26 -6.90
N LEU A 834 -9.01 25.39 -5.63
CA LEU A 834 -8.10 25.55 -4.50
C LEU A 834 -8.33 24.39 -3.53
N SER A 835 -7.26 23.72 -3.12
CA SER A 835 -7.32 22.73 -2.05
C SER A 835 -6.34 23.08 -0.95
N VAL A 836 -6.78 22.98 0.31
CA VAL A 836 -5.94 23.13 1.50
C VAL A 836 -6.13 21.89 2.36
N LEU A 837 -5.19 20.96 2.26
CA LEU A 837 -5.18 19.77 3.11
C LEU A 837 -4.52 20.11 4.45
N ASN A 838 -5.06 19.57 5.54
CA ASN A 838 -4.62 19.87 6.90
C ASN A 838 -4.68 21.39 7.19
N LEU A 839 -5.85 21.98 7.03
CA LEU A 839 -6.11 23.44 7.15
C LEU A 839 -5.54 24.07 8.43
N THR A 840 -5.46 23.30 9.51
CA THR A 840 -4.97 23.76 10.83
C THR A 840 -3.48 23.46 11.06
N ASP A 841 -2.76 22.95 10.06
CA ASP A 841 -1.34 22.56 10.12
C ASP A 841 -1.01 21.67 11.34
N LYS A 842 -1.87 20.68 11.60
CA LYS A 842 -1.77 19.85 12.79
C LYS A 842 -0.79 18.71 12.58
N ASP A 843 0.18 18.57 13.47
CA ASP A 843 1.10 17.45 13.52
C ASP A 843 0.40 16.13 13.93
N PRO A 844 0.91 14.98 13.49
CA PRO A 844 0.44 13.68 13.98
C PRO A 844 0.66 13.54 15.50
N PRO A 845 -0.16 12.75 16.19
CA PRO A 845 0.02 12.48 17.60
C PRO A 845 1.31 11.69 17.84
N PHE A 846 2.01 12.03 18.92
CA PHE A 846 3.22 11.31 19.30
C PHE A 846 2.92 9.86 19.67
N ASP A 847 3.70 8.94 19.06
CA ASP A 847 3.70 7.52 19.34
C ASP A 847 5.15 7.06 19.63
N PRO A 848 5.51 6.73 20.88
CA PRO A 848 6.84 6.22 21.21
C PRO A 848 7.24 4.96 20.44
N ALA A 849 6.27 4.15 19.95
CA ALA A 849 6.53 2.99 19.11
C ALA A 849 6.78 3.39 17.63
N GLY A 850 6.50 4.62 17.24
CA GLY A 850 6.77 5.17 15.90
C GLY A 850 8.27 5.31 15.58
N GLY A 851 9.14 4.87 16.48
CA GLY A 851 10.60 4.89 16.29
C GLY A 851 11.12 6.31 16.07
N SER A 852 12.04 6.46 15.12
CA SER A 852 12.63 7.76 14.78
C SER A 852 11.67 8.74 14.08
N ASN A 853 10.46 8.30 13.66
CA ASN A 853 9.41 9.21 13.19
C ASN A 853 8.66 9.88 14.34
N GLY A 854 8.54 9.20 15.49
CA GLY A 854 7.72 9.64 16.62
C GLY A 854 6.20 9.57 16.35
N PHE A 855 5.76 8.93 15.27
CA PHE A 855 4.36 8.67 14.94
C PHE A 855 4.21 7.40 14.09
N ASP A 856 3.02 6.83 14.03
CA ASP A 856 2.73 5.66 13.23
C ASP A 856 2.42 6.06 11.76
N ILE A 857 3.29 5.66 10.83
CA ILE A 857 3.16 5.97 9.40
C ILE A 857 2.02 5.23 8.70
N SER A 858 1.49 4.16 9.31
CA SER A 858 0.32 3.46 8.76
C SER A 858 -0.96 4.29 8.91
N GLN A 859 -1.02 5.16 9.91
CA GLN A 859 -2.18 5.99 10.23
C GLN A 859 -2.02 7.44 9.78
N TYR A 860 -0.81 7.99 9.88
CA TYR A 860 -0.55 9.43 9.75
C TYR A 860 0.57 9.73 8.75
N ASN A 861 0.68 10.98 8.35
CA ASN A 861 1.82 11.52 7.61
C ASN A 861 2.24 12.88 8.22
N LEU A 862 3.43 13.33 7.86
CA LEU A 862 4.00 14.60 8.33
C LEU A 862 4.15 15.60 7.16
N ARG A 863 3.21 15.60 6.22
CA ARG A 863 3.20 16.56 5.10
C ARG A 863 2.98 17.99 5.59
N GLY A 864 2.28 18.19 6.73
CA GLY A 864 1.84 19.49 7.24
C GLY A 864 0.66 20.03 6.43
N GLN A 865 0.41 21.33 6.51
CA GLN A 865 -0.58 22.00 5.68
C GLN A 865 -0.07 22.03 4.23
N PHE A 866 -0.89 21.48 3.31
CA PHE A 866 -0.56 21.41 1.89
C PHE A 866 -1.60 22.20 1.08
N VAL A 867 -1.13 23.21 0.35
CA VAL A 867 -1.97 24.10 -0.47
C VAL A 867 -1.74 23.77 -1.93
N SER A 868 -2.80 23.57 -2.70
CA SER A 868 -2.71 23.36 -4.15
C SER A 868 -3.74 24.18 -4.92
N LEU A 869 -3.32 24.63 -6.09
CA LEU A 869 -4.14 25.33 -7.09
C LEU A 869 -4.23 24.45 -8.32
N GLY A 870 -5.41 24.37 -8.92
CA GLY A 870 -5.66 23.64 -10.15
C GLY A 870 -6.51 24.45 -11.13
N ALA A 871 -6.33 24.16 -12.40
CA ALA A 871 -7.17 24.65 -13.48
C ALA A 871 -7.47 23.51 -14.45
N ARG A 872 -8.69 23.45 -14.93
CA ARG A 872 -9.16 22.50 -15.94
C ARG A 872 -9.95 23.25 -17.01
N TYR A 873 -9.67 22.94 -18.26
CA TYR A 873 -10.38 23.51 -19.42
C TYR A 873 -10.93 22.38 -20.28
N ARG A 874 -12.18 22.51 -20.73
CA ARG A 874 -12.86 21.57 -21.62
C ARG A 874 -13.17 22.23 -22.94
N PHE A 875 -12.63 21.67 -24.04
CA PHE A 875 -12.89 22.12 -25.43
C PHE A 875 -14.19 21.52 -25.94
#